data_da0e7ef640db7dd4f561d341815bba24
#
_entry.id   da0e7ef640db7dd4f561d341815bba24
#
_cell.length_a   1.000
_cell.length_b   1.000
_cell.length_c   1.000
_cell.angle_alpha   90.00
_cell.angle_beta   90.00
_cell.angle_gamma   90.00
#
_symmetry.space_group_name_H-M   'P 1'
#
loop_
_entity.id
_entity.type
_entity.pdbx_description
1 polymer ?
#
loop_
_entity_poly.entity_id
_entity_poly.type
_entity_poly.pdbx_seq_one_letter_code
_entity_poly.pdbx_strand_id
1 'polypeptide(L)'
;MAFQRASATMIAVWIVVLMVLSKGLSSSGVVSDNSTIPAFVNIGVLYSFNTSVGRMVKTAVQAAVDDVNFDQSILASTKLKASLQEDTKYRGFLSIAEALQLMATQTVAIIGPQTSTTAHVISHIANELQVPLLSFTATDPTLSSLQFPFFIRTAFSDIYEMTAIADFVNYFGWREVIAVYGDDDHGRNGIGALGDKLAERRCKISFKAPMTPETTREEITDVLVQVALAESRVIVLHTSTAWGPKVLSVAKSLGMMENGYVWITTTFLSTWLDIGSPLSSDATDDMQGVITLRMYIPDSERKRWFFSRWKNLTTGKTANGSQGLSTYGIFAYDTVYALAHALDAFFKQGNQITFSRDPKLSQLRGDNMHLDAVKIFNEGKLLRKYIYEVNMTGVSGLFKYTSDGNLVNPAYEIINVIGTGTRRVGYWSNYTGLSIVPPEALYSKPPNRSSASQKLLPVLWPGETTHRPRGWVFPNNGRMLKIGVPKRVSYREFVSQVQGTDMFKGFCIDVFLSAVNLLPYAVPYKFVSYGDGDSNPSNTELVRLITAGVFDAAVGDITITTERTKMVDFTQPYIESGLVVVASVKKTDSNAWAFLTPFTPMMWTVTAVFFLLVGAVVWILEHRLNDDFRGPPKQQMVTILWFSFSTMFFAHRENTVSTLGRFVLLIWLFVVLIINSSYTASLTSILTVQQLSSPVKGIESLISSKEPIGYLQGSFTRTYLIEEIGIDESRLVPLKTPEETTEALKKGPQKGGVAAYVDERAYIELFLSSRCDYSIVGQEFTRNGWGFAFPRDSPLAVDLSTAILELAENGDLQRIHDKWLLSSACLSQGAKLEVDRLNLRSFWGLYLVCGLACVLALLIYFIQTMRQYSKHGPEELESSGHGSGSSRLRTFLTFVDEKEEIVKSRSKRKKMEGISYRSTSEVGSSITFNKAYSQASLNRIDSVNEI
;
A
#
# COMPACT_ATOMS: atom_id res chain seq x y z
N MET A 1 35.48 -5.37 60.94
CA MET A 1 35.09 -5.96 62.23
C MET A 1 33.97 -5.24 62.97
N ALA A 2 33.45 -4.10 62.55
CA ALA A 2 32.33 -3.41 63.25
C ALA A 2 30.93 -3.75 62.64
N PHE A 3 30.86 -4.27 61.40
CA PHE A 3 29.60 -4.64 60.72
C PHE A 3 29.11 -6.06 61.03
N GLN A 4 29.94 -6.95 61.54
CA GLN A 4 29.58 -8.32 61.98
C GLN A 4 29.04 -8.43 63.44
N ARG A 5 29.23 -7.38 64.24
CA ARG A 5 28.67 -7.37 65.61
C ARG A 5 27.25 -6.77 65.68
N ALA A 6 26.83 -5.94 64.73
CA ALA A 6 25.49 -5.38 64.65
C ALA A 6 24.45 -6.39 64.14
N SER A 7 24.84 -7.32 63.31
CA SER A 7 23.98 -8.37 62.71
C SER A 7 23.60 -9.46 63.72
N ALA A 8 24.55 -9.84 64.65
CA ALA A 8 24.33 -10.87 65.66
C ALA A 8 23.40 -10.40 66.78
N THR A 9 23.47 -9.12 67.14
CA THR A 9 22.57 -8.54 68.16
C THR A 9 21.14 -8.35 67.65
N MET A 10 20.93 -8.03 66.38
CA MET A 10 19.60 -7.96 65.77
C MET A 10 18.93 -9.34 65.67
N ILE A 11 19.68 -10.37 65.35
CA ILE A 11 19.16 -11.74 65.24
C ILE A 11 18.81 -12.28 66.66
N ALA A 12 19.63 -12.00 67.68
CA ALA A 12 19.36 -12.36 69.09
C ALA A 12 18.10 -11.66 69.62
N VAL A 13 17.85 -10.39 69.26
CA VAL A 13 16.63 -9.69 69.69
C VAL A 13 15.38 -10.23 68.93
N TRP A 14 15.48 -10.62 67.68
CA TRP A 14 14.39 -11.27 66.96
C TRP A 14 14.06 -12.68 67.52
N ILE A 15 15.07 -13.46 67.93
CA ILE A 15 14.87 -14.78 68.54
C ILE A 15 14.20 -14.62 69.90
N VAL A 16 14.58 -13.63 70.73
CA VAL A 16 13.96 -13.35 72.01
C VAL A 16 12.49 -12.85 71.85
N VAL A 17 12.22 -12.01 70.87
CA VAL A 17 10.87 -11.55 70.54
C VAL A 17 9.99 -12.74 70.07
N LEU A 18 10.55 -13.63 69.26
CA LEU A 18 9.85 -14.88 68.79
C LEU A 18 9.61 -15.84 69.95
N MET A 19 10.55 -15.99 70.94
CA MET A 19 10.35 -16.83 72.11
C MET A 19 9.38 -16.22 73.11
N VAL A 20 9.25 -14.89 73.18
CA VAL A 20 8.25 -14.22 74.04
C VAL A 20 6.86 -14.28 73.44
N LEU A 21 6.77 -14.23 72.09
CA LEU A 21 5.51 -14.43 71.37
C LEU A 21 5.05 -15.88 71.41
N SER A 22 5.96 -16.86 71.47
CA SER A 22 5.60 -18.29 71.56
C SER A 22 5.20 -18.75 72.97
N LYS A 23 5.53 -18.03 74.06
CA LYS A 23 5.14 -18.33 75.43
C LYS A 23 3.88 -17.62 75.92
N GLY A 24 3.33 -16.67 75.06
CA GLY A 24 2.05 -15.98 75.31
C GLY A 24 0.81 -16.68 74.80
N LEU A 25 0.96 -17.84 74.16
CA LEU A 25 -0.12 -18.61 73.54
C LEU A 25 -0.33 -20.00 74.15
N SER A 26 -0.23 -20.13 75.46
CA SER A 26 -0.61 -21.39 76.06
C SER A 26 -1.37 -21.07 77.37
N SER A 27 -2.62 -21.03 77.24
CA SER A 27 -3.75 -21.32 78.13
C SER A 27 -4.87 -20.28 78.05
N SER A 28 -5.73 -20.49 77.07
CA SER A 28 -7.17 -20.36 77.32
C SER A 28 -7.83 -21.44 76.54
N GLY A 29 -8.52 -22.31 77.20
CA GLY A 29 -9.29 -23.42 76.70
C GLY A 29 -10.23 -22.89 75.62
N VAL A 30 -9.89 -23.18 74.33
CA VAL A 30 -10.83 -23.05 73.27
C VAL A 30 -11.81 -24.20 73.44
N VAL A 31 -12.97 -23.88 73.89
CA VAL A 31 -14.19 -24.62 73.56
C VAL A 31 -14.17 -24.74 72.02
N SER A 32 -14.07 -25.96 71.56
CA SER A 32 -14.30 -26.23 70.13
C SER A 32 -15.73 -25.89 69.85
N ASP A 33 -15.93 -24.63 69.43
CA ASP A 33 -17.13 -24.27 68.73
C ASP A 33 -17.03 -24.98 67.39
N ASN A 34 -17.82 -26.05 67.22
CA ASN A 34 -18.05 -26.68 65.94
C ASN A 34 -18.49 -25.57 65.00
N SER A 35 -17.60 -25.11 64.10
CA SER A 35 -17.94 -24.20 63.00
C SER A 35 -18.94 -24.93 62.12
N THR A 36 -20.22 -24.79 62.44
CA THR A 36 -21.31 -25.38 61.71
C THR A 36 -21.42 -24.64 60.39
N ILE A 37 -20.89 -25.26 59.32
CA ILE A 37 -21.17 -24.85 57.94
C ILE A 37 -22.71 -24.78 57.85
N PRO A 38 -23.30 -23.65 57.34
CA PRO A 38 -24.74 -23.49 57.30
C PRO A 38 -25.40 -24.58 56.46
N ALA A 39 -26.49 -25.17 56.92
CA ALA A 39 -27.22 -26.17 56.14
C ALA A 39 -27.77 -25.65 54.81
N PHE A 40 -28.02 -24.31 54.73
CA PHE A 40 -28.54 -23.67 53.52
C PHE A 40 -27.83 -22.32 53.33
N VAL A 41 -27.58 -22.00 52.02
CA VAL A 41 -27.10 -20.69 51.56
C VAL A 41 -28.09 -20.13 50.57
N ASN A 42 -28.58 -18.91 50.84
CA ASN A 42 -29.50 -18.22 49.95
C ASN A 42 -28.74 -17.45 48.87
N ILE A 43 -29.14 -17.65 47.64
CA ILE A 43 -28.73 -16.83 46.47
C ILE A 43 -29.95 -16.07 45.93
N GLY A 44 -29.79 -14.81 45.64
CA GLY A 44 -30.85 -13.99 45.05
C GLY A 44 -30.85 -14.18 43.51
N VAL A 45 -32.01 -14.20 42.92
CA VAL A 45 -32.14 -14.18 41.45
C VAL A 45 -33.10 -13.08 41.08
N LEU A 46 -32.57 -12.07 40.40
CA LEU A 46 -33.31 -10.89 39.95
C LEU A 46 -33.45 -10.93 38.44
N TYR A 47 -34.62 -11.23 37.93
CA TYR A 47 -34.79 -11.43 36.48
C TYR A 47 -36.25 -11.21 36.06
N SER A 48 -36.48 -10.78 34.78
CA SER A 48 -37.84 -10.58 34.26
C SER A 48 -38.50 -11.90 33.84
N PHE A 49 -39.00 -12.67 34.75
CA PHE A 49 -39.53 -14.04 34.56
C PHE A 49 -40.80 -14.09 33.69
N ASN A 50 -41.50 -13.01 33.49
CA ASN A 50 -42.68 -12.90 32.62
C ASN A 50 -42.33 -12.96 31.13
N THR A 51 -41.07 -12.81 30.77
CA THR A 51 -40.60 -12.90 29.38
C THR A 51 -40.28 -14.34 28.95
N SER A 52 -40.20 -14.60 27.66
CA SER A 52 -39.81 -15.92 27.15
C SER A 52 -38.39 -16.28 27.59
N VAL A 53 -37.44 -15.33 27.54
CA VAL A 53 -36.07 -15.52 28.06
C VAL A 53 -36.07 -15.78 29.56
N GLY A 54 -36.86 -15.01 30.32
CA GLY A 54 -36.97 -15.14 31.77
C GLY A 54 -37.54 -16.48 32.21
N ARG A 55 -38.55 -16.99 31.56
CA ARG A 55 -39.10 -18.34 31.83
C ARG A 55 -38.07 -19.43 31.59
N MET A 56 -37.29 -19.34 30.52
CA MET A 56 -36.19 -20.20 30.22
C MET A 56 -35.10 -20.14 31.31
N VAL A 57 -34.67 -18.93 31.68
CA VAL A 57 -33.67 -18.68 32.74
C VAL A 57 -34.13 -19.23 34.08
N LYS A 58 -35.39 -19.03 34.50
CA LYS A 58 -35.98 -19.59 35.69
C LYS A 58 -35.80 -21.11 35.73
N THR A 59 -36.13 -21.80 34.64
CA THR A 59 -35.98 -23.26 34.54
C THR A 59 -34.51 -23.66 34.59
N ALA A 60 -33.59 -22.94 33.96
CA ALA A 60 -32.16 -23.22 33.94
C ALA A 60 -31.51 -23.05 35.33
N VAL A 61 -31.82 -21.93 36.02
CA VAL A 61 -31.33 -21.68 37.38
C VAL A 61 -31.85 -22.74 38.36
N GLN A 62 -33.12 -23.09 38.25
CA GLN A 62 -33.72 -24.10 39.12
C GLN A 62 -33.09 -25.48 38.89
N ALA A 63 -32.88 -25.86 37.61
CA ALA A 63 -32.18 -27.10 37.28
C ALA A 63 -30.73 -27.11 37.81
N ALA A 64 -30.02 -25.96 37.75
CA ALA A 64 -28.67 -25.86 38.28
C ALA A 64 -28.61 -25.98 39.80
N VAL A 65 -29.55 -25.36 40.49
CA VAL A 65 -29.64 -25.47 41.97
C VAL A 65 -29.96 -26.91 42.38
N ASP A 66 -30.88 -27.58 41.72
CA ASP A 66 -31.26 -28.99 41.99
C ASP A 66 -30.04 -29.88 41.73
N ASP A 67 -29.31 -29.71 40.61
CA ASP A 67 -28.16 -30.51 40.25
C ASP A 67 -26.97 -30.28 41.21
N VAL A 68 -26.68 -29.05 41.60
CA VAL A 68 -25.67 -28.72 42.62
C VAL A 68 -26.02 -29.34 43.96
N ASN A 69 -27.29 -29.27 44.36
CA ASN A 69 -27.75 -29.89 45.63
C ASN A 69 -27.74 -31.40 45.62
N PHE A 70 -27.75 -32.03 44.43
CA PHE A 70 -27.63 -33.49 44.29
C PHE A 70 -26.16 -33.92 44.18
N ASP A 71 -25.26 -33.06 43.70
CA ASP A 71 -23.83 -33.37 43.53
C ASP A 71 -23.09 -33.25 44.87
N GLN A 72 -22.76 -34.39 45.48
CA GLN A 72 -22.00 -34.44 46.73
C GLN A 72 -20.52 -34.00 46.60
N SER A 73 -20.02 -33.77 45.36
CA SER A 73 -18.64 -33.33 45.18
C SER A 73 -18.47 -31.81 45.39
N ILE A 74 -19.57 -31.07 45.35
CA ILE A 74 -19.62 -29.62 45.51
C ILE A 74 -20.58 -29.32 46.66
N LEU A 75 -20.17 -28.50 47.62
CA LEU A 75 -21.00 -28.12 48.80
C LEU A 75 -21.61 -29.30 49.54
N ALA A 76 -20.82 -30.37 49.83
CA ALA A 76 -21.31 -31.63 50.40
C ALA A 76 -22.15 -31.48 51.70
N SER A 77 -21.93 -30.41 52.49
CA SER A 77 -22.61 -30.15 53.75
C SER A 77 -23.62 -29.01 53.74
N THR A 78 -23.80 -28.36 52.57
CA THR A 78 -24.61 -27.14 52.43
C THR A 78 -25.47 -27.23 51.16
N LYS A 79 -26.70 -26.83 51.22
CA LYS A 79 -27.58 -26.75 50.05
C LYS A 79 -27.81 -25.30 49.61
N LEU A 80 -27.85 -25.05 48.31
CA LEU A 80 -28.22 -23.77 47.74
C LEU A 80 -29.76 -23.64 47.73
N LYS A 81 -30.24 -22.42 48.04
CA LYS A 81 -31.62 -22.04 47.93
C LYS A 81 -31.73 -20.75 47.06
N ALA A 82 -32.43 -20.82 45.94
CA ALA A 82 -32.66 -19.65 45.10
C ALA A 82 -33.91 -18.86 45.54
N SER A 83 -33.77 -17.58 45.86
CA SER A 83 -34.83 -16.64 46.10
C SER A 83 -35.08 -15.83 44.82
N LEU A 84 -36.23 -16.02 44.20
CA LEU A 84 -36.57 -15.40 42.89
C LEU A 84 -37.32 -14.10 43.09
N GLN A 85 -36.90 -13.01 42.47
CA GLN A 85 -37.54 -11.71 42.48
C GLN A 85 -37.72 -11.17 41.03
N GLU A 86 -38.85 -10.55 40.76
CA GLU A 86 -39.15 -10.03 39.42
C GLU A 86 -38.37 -8.73 39.16
N ASP A 87 -37.60 -8.68 38.10
CA ASP A 87 -36.96 -7.47 37.59
C ASP A 87 -37.97 -6.68 36.76
N THR A 88 -38.36 -5.52 37.25
CA THR A 88 -39.26 -4.60 36.50
C THR A 88 -38.48 -3.83 35.45
N LYS A 89 -38.47 -4.35 34.22
CA LYS A 89 -37.78 -3.80 33.04
C LYS A 89 -37.83 -2.27 32.96
N TYR A 90 -36.68 -1.65 32.76
CA TYR A 90 -36.52 -0.19 32.54
C TYR A 90 -36.94 0.73 33.69
N ARG A 91 -37.27 0.21 34.85
CA ARG A 91 -37.62 0.96 36.05
C ARG A 91 -36.57 0.78 37.12
N GLY A 92 -35.41 1.40 36.93
CA GLY A 92 -34.23 1.19 37.78
C GLY A 92 -34.50 1.35 39.30
N PHE A 93 -35.38 2.27 39.69
CA PHE A 93 -35.73 2.45 41.10
C PHE A 93 -36.49 1.25 41.69
N LEU A 94 -37.42 0.66 40.95
CA LEU A 94 -38.15 -0.52 41.40
C LEU A 94 -37.20 -1.75 41.49
N SER A 95 -36.29 -1.90 40.50
CA SER A 95 -35.29 -2.95 40.52
C SER A 95 -34.33 -2.82 41.72
N ILE A 96 -34.04 -1.58 42.20
CA ILE A 96 -33.31 -1.36 43.44
C ILE A 96 -34.11 -1.90 44.64
N ALA A 97 -35.39 -1.58 44.74
CA ALA A 97 -36.24 -2.04 45.84
C ALA A 97 -36.29 -3.59 45.89
N GLU A 98 -36.43 -4.24 44.71
CA GLU A 98 -36.43 -5.70 44.58
C GLU A 98 -35.06 -6.33 44.98
N ALA A 99 -33.93 -5.69 44.60
CA ALA A 99 -32.60 -6.11 44.98
C ALA A 99 -32.42 -6.02 46.51
N LEU A 100 -32.90 -4.94 47.15
CA LEU A 100 -32.86 -4.76 48.62
C LEU A 100 -33.74 -5.80 49.35
N GLN A 101 -34.91 -6.16 48.80
CA GLN A 101 -35.74 -7.29 49.32
C GLN A 101 -35.00 -8.63 49.27
N LEU A 102 -34.25 -8.93 48.19
CA LEU A 102 -33.41 -10.09 48.13
C LEU A 102 -32.34 -10.09 49.23
N MET A 103 -31.73 -8.96 49.53
CA MET A 103 -30.77 -8.82 50.60
C MET A 103 -31.39 -9.04 51.99
N ALA A 104 -32.67 -8.69 52.18
CA ALA A 104 -33.39 -8.97 53.42
C ALA A 104 -33.49 -10.49 53.73
N THR A 105 -33.42 -11.33 52.72
CA THR A 105 -33.47 -12.81 52.89
C THR A 105 -32.10 -13.46 53.16
N GLN A 106 -31.11 -12.71 53.63
CA GLN A 106 -29.73 -13.21 53.89
C GLN A 106 -29.07 -13.79 52.63
N THR A 107 -29.09 -13.07 51.57
CA THR A 107 -28.51 -13.43 50.27
C THR A 107 -27.02 -13.15 50.25
N VAL A 108 -26.19 -14.12 49.83
CA VAL A 108 -24.71 -14.01 49.71
C VAL A 108 -24.26 -13.41 48.40
N ALA A 109 -25.03 -13.62 47.33
CA ALA A 109 -24.79 -13.07 46.02
C ALA A 109 -26.10 -12.93 45.23
N ILE A 110 -26.17 -12.01 44.29
CA ILE A 110 -27.35 -11.80 43.43
C ILE A 110 -26.97 -12.25 42.02
N ILE A 111 -27.80 -13.06 41.39
CA ILE A 111 -27.71 -13.48 39.99
C ILE A 111 -28.72 -12.62 39.18
N GLY A 112 -28.26 -11.89 38.23
CA GLY A 112 -28.99 -10.87 37.44
C GLY A 112 -28.32 -9.52 37.54
N PRO A 113 -29.00 -8.46 37.16
CA PRO A 113 -30.32 -8.37 36.50
C PRO A 113 -30.27 -8.76 35.00
N GLN A 114 -31.44 -8.70 34.34
CA GLN A 114 -31.57 -9.05 32.92
C GLN A 114 -30.97 -8.00 32.00
N THR A 115 -31.19 -6.72 32.27
CA THR A 115 -30.78 -5.61 31.36
C THR A 115 -29.54 -4.91 31.86
N SER A 116 -28.71 -4.39 30.93
CA SER A 116 -27.53 -3.60 31.28
C SER A 116 -27.88 -2.28 32.00
N THR A 117 -28.98 -1.65 31.62
CA THR A 117 -29.50 -0.43 32.30
C THR A 117 -29.80 -0.67 33.76
N THR A 118 -30.50 -1.77 34.07
CA THR A 118 -30.76 -2.17 35.47
C THR A 118 -29.45 -2.55 36.18
N ALA A 119 -28.52 -3.22 35.46
CA ALA A 119 -27.22 -3.61 36.02
C ALA A 119 -26.39 -2.38 36.46
N HIS A 120 -26.36 -1.32 35.68
CA HIS A 120 -25.70 -0.07 36.07
C HIS A 120 -26.22 0.47 37.39
N VAL A 121 -27.52 0.54 37.53
CA VAL A 121 -28.15 1.10 38.74
C VAL A 121 -27.88 0.20 39.97
N ILE A 122 -28.07 -1.11 39.85
CA ILE A 122 -27.89 -2.04 40.99
C ILE A 122 -26.42 -2.21 41.33
N SER A 123 -25.49 -2.08 40.34
CA SER A 123 -24.05 -2.19 40.58
C SER A 123 -23.54 -1.13 41.54
N HIS A 124 -24.11 0.06 41.58
CA HIS A 124 -23.78 1.09 42.61
C HIS A 124 -24.10 0.60 44.01
N ILE A 125 -25.25 -0.03 44.21
CA ILE A 125 -25.66 -0.62 45.51
C ILE A 125 -24.81 -1.82 45.86
N ALA A 126 -24.58 -2.70 44.87
CA ALA A 126 -23.74 -3.87 45.07
C ALA A 126 -22.30 -3.51 45.46
N ASN A 127 -21.76 -2.41 44.90
CA ASN A 127 -20.45 -1.88 45.27
C ASN A 127 -20.43 -1.29 46.68
N GLU A 128 -21.44 -0.49 47.06
CA GLU A 128 -21.54 0.12 48.39
C GLU A 128 -21.70 -0.94 49.49
N LEU A 129 -22.60 -1.90 49.24
CA LEU A 129 -22.88 -2.97 50.20
C LEU A 129 -21.93 -4.15 50.08
N GLN A 130 -21.00 -4.14 49.14
CA GLN A 130 -20.00 -5.18 48.86
C GLN A 130 -20.59 -6.58 48.61
N VAL A 131 -21.74 -6.69 47.96
CA VAL A 131 -22.42 -7.91 47.63
C VAL A 131 -22.14 -8.29 46.16
N PRO A 132 -21.61 -9.48 45.85
CA PRO A 132 -21.39 -9.90 44.47
C PRO A 132 -22.67 -9.96 43.63
N LEU A 133 -22.65 -9.27 42.49
CA LEU A 133 -23.73 -9.20 41.49
C LEU A 133 -23.26 -9.92 40.20
N LEU A 134 -23.83 -11.08 39.91
CA LEU A 134 -23.41 -11.90 38.76
C LEU A 134 -24.44 -11.78 37.62
N SER A 135 -24.05 -11.31 36.46
CA SER A 135 -24.97 -11.24 35.32
C SER A 135 -24.39 -11.93 34.08
N PHE A 136 -25.24 -12.74 33.43
CA PHE A 136 -24.97 -13.44 32.18
C PHE A 136 -25.67 -12.81 30.97
N THR A 137 -26.44 -11.72 31.18
CA THR A 137 -27.18 -11.02 30.11
C THR A 137 -26.91 -9.52 30.05
N ALA A 138 -26.33 -8.91 31.10
CA ALA A 138 -25.88 -7.53 31.07
C ALA A 138 -24.47 -7.47 30.47
N THR A 139 -24.40 -7.29 29.18
CA THR A 139 -23.17 -7.43 28.36
C THR A 139 -22.51 -6.11 28.00
N ASP A 140 -23.08 -4.97 28.36
CA ASP A 140 -22.59 -3.61 28.12
C ASP A 140 -21.09 -3.46 28.47
N PRO A 141 -20.26 -2.96 27.55
CA PRO A 141 -18.81 -2.80 27.76
C PRO A 141 -18.42 -1.95 28.98
N THR A 142 -19.23 -0.96 29.33
CA THR A 142 -18.94 -0.02 30.45
C THR A 142 -19.15 -0.64 31.83
N LEU A 143 -19.88 -1.75 31.94
CA LEU A 143 -19.97 -2.55 33.16
C LEU A 143 -18.63 -3.31 33.39
N SER A 144 -17.59 -2.55 33.69
CA SER A 144 -16.24 -3.12 33.89
C SER A 144 -15.93 -3.36 35.38
N SER A 145 -15.04 -4.30 35.68
CA SER A 145 -14.55 -4.55 37.04
C SER A 145 -13.79 -3.38 37.67
N LEU A 146 -13.33 -2.43 36.86
CA LEU A 146 -12.69 -1.17 37.32
C LEU A 146 -13.72 -0.18 37.88
N GLN A 147 -14.85 -0.01 37.20
CA GLN A 147 -15.90 0.91 37.58
C GLN A 147 -16.84 0.29 38.60
N PHE A 148 -17.19 -0.98 38.42
CA PHE A 148 -18.11 -1.73 39.25
C PHE A 148 -17.46 -3.00 39.81
N PRO A 149 -16.59 -2.90 40.83
CA PRO A 149 -15.79 -4.05 41.29
C PRO A 149 -16.62 -5.26 41.75
N PHE A 150 -17.87 -5.06 42.21
CA PHE A 150 -18.76 -6.16 42.64
C PHE A 150 -19.70 -6.67 41.55
N PHE A 151 -19.69 -6.02 40.36
CA PHE A 151 -20.36 -6.57 39.18
C PHE A 151 -19.45 -7.59 38.49
N ILE A 152 -19.93 -8.82 38.33
CA ILE A 152 -19.23 -9.92 37.73
C ILE A 152 -20.00 -10.42 36.51
N ARG A 153 -19.42 -10.20 35.31
CA ARG A 153 -20.02 -10.68 34.08
C ARG A 153 -19.72 -12.16 33.88
N THR A 154 -20.78 -12.97 33.76
CA THR A 154 -20.67 -14.44 33.55
C THR A 154 -21.03 -14.84 32.12
N ALA A 155 -20.98 -13.88 31.16
CA ALA A 155 -21.07 -14.09 29.71
C ALA A 155 -20.01 -13.22 29.00
N PHE A 156 -20.00 -13.20 27.67
CA PHE A 156 -19.06 -12.37 26.93
C PHE A 156 -19.54 -10.92 26.91
N SER A 157 -18.60 -9.96 26.95
CA SER A 157 -18.87 -8.53 26.77
C SER A 157 -19.19 -8.22 25.32
N ASP A 158 -20.08 -7.24 25.09
CA ASP A 158 -20.44 -6.76 23.75
C ASP A 158 -19.24 -6.26 22.95
N ILE A 159 -18.16 -5.84 23.59
CA ILE A 159 -16.93 -5.45 22.89
C ILE A 159 -16.42 -6.55 21.93
N TYR A 160 -16.59 -7.81 22.32
CA TYR A 160 -16.18 -8.95 21.46
C TYR A 160 -17.19 -9.19 20.33
N GLU A 161 -18.47 -8.99 20.60
CA GLU A 161 -19.53 -9.07 19.57
C GLU A 161 -19.36 -7.97 18.53
N MET A 162 -19.14 -6.74 18.98
CA MET A 162 -18.89 -5.58 18.09
C MET A 162 -17.59 -5.74 17.31
N THR A 163 -16.58 -6.37 17.91
CA THR A 163 -15.34 -6.73 17.19
C THR A 163 -15.62 -7.77 16.10
N ALA A 164 -16.43 -8.79 16.38
CA ALA A 164 -16.83 -9.80 15.40
C ALA A 164 -17.59 -9.17 14.22
N ILE A 165 -18.52 -8.26 14.50
CA ILE A 165 -19.27 -7.50 13.47
C ILE A 165 -18.32 -6.65 12.63
N ALA A 166 -17.40 -5.93 13.25
CA ALA A 166 -16.43 -5.09 12.55
C ALA A 166 -15.48 -5.94 11.66
N ASP A 167 -15.02 -7.11 12.13
CA ASP A 167 -14.25 -8.06 11.33
C ASP A 167 -15.06 -8.60 10.14
N PHE A 168 -16.36 -8.91 10.34
CA PHE A 168 -17.26 -9.36 9.30
C PHE A 168 -17.50 -8.29 8.23
N VAL A 169 -17.75 -7.04 8.62
CA VAL A 169 -17.90 -5.89 7.73
C VAL A 169 -16.64 -5.69 6.89
N ASN A 170 -15.47 -5.71 7.54
CA ASN A 170 -14.19 -5.55 6.86
C ASN A 170 -13.88 -6.73 5.91
N TYR A 171 -14.24 -7.97 6.28
CA TYR A 171 -14.05 -9.15 5.43
C TYR A 171 -14.76 -9.01 4.08
N PHE A 172 -15.98 -8.46 4.09
CA PHE A 172 -16.73 -8.16 2.87
C PHE A 172 -16.33 -6.82 2.22
N GLY A 173 -15.41 -6.06 2.80
CA GLY A 173 -14.89 -4.80 2.24
C GLY A 173 -15.88 -3.66 2.22
N TRP A 174 -16.92 -3.69 3.08
CA TRP A 174 -17.80 -2.54 3.28
C TRP A 174 -17.11 -1.49 4.14
N ARG A 175 -17.27 -0.21 3.80
CA ARG A 175 -16.61 0.89 4.48
C ARG A 175 -17.54 1.67 5.39
N GLU A 176 -18.84 1.61 5.11
CA GLU A 176 -19.86 2.34 5.84
C GLU A 176 -20.98 1.40 6.27
N VAL A 177 -21.44 1.58 7.50
CA VAL A 177 -22.58 0.85 8.05
C VAL A 177 -23.55 1.82 8.69
N ILE A 178 -24.82 1.45 8.75
CA ILE A 178 -25.85 2.12 9.50
C ILE A 178 -26.07 1.36 10.79
N ALA A 179 -26.14 2.05 11.92
CA ALA A 179 -26.43 1.46 13.22
C ALA A 179 -27.87 1.78 13.61
N VAL A 180 -28.71 0.74 13.70
CA VAL A 180 -30.06 0.80 14.25
C VAL A 180 -30.02 0.15 15.65
N TYR A 181 -30.39 0.87 16.69
CA TYR A 181 -30.18 0.38 18.05
C TYR A 181 -31.20 0.92 19.06
N GLY A 182 -31.29 0.22 20.21
CA GLY A 182 -32.07 0.68 21.35
C GLY A 182 -31.47 1.94 21.98
N ASP A 183 -32.28 2.94 22.25
CA ASP A 183 -31.83 4.18 22.90
C ASP A 183 -31.78 4.01 24.43
N ASP A 184 -31.01 3.05 24.86
CA ASP A 184 -30.68 2.78 26.27
C ASP A 184 -29.13 2.64 26.41
N ASP A 185 -28.64 2.41 27.63
CA ASP A 185 -27.21 2.33 27.89
C ASP A 185 -26.56 1.17 27.11
N HIS A 186 -27.22 0.02 27.02
CA HIS A 186 -26.76 -1.14 26.25
C HIS A 186 -26.59 -0.77 24.77
N GLY A 187 -27.62 -0.15 24.16
CA GLY A 187 -27.57 0.23 22.75
C GLY A 187 -26.51 1.31 22.46
N ARG A 188 -26.51 2.40 23.27
CA ARG A 188 -25.55 3.50 23.07
C ARG A 188 -24.11 3.07 23.24
N ASN A 189 -23.79 2.33 24.32
CA ASN A 189 -22.43 1.89 24.62
C ASN A 189 -21.96 0.78 23.66
N GLY A 190 -22.85 -0.14 23.28
CA GLY A 190 -22.57 -1.15 22.27
C GLY A 190 -22.23 -0.54 20.92
N ILE A 191 -23.04 0.43 20.44
CA ILE A 191 -22.77 1.12 19.16
C ILE A 191 -21.55 2.05 19.25
N GLY A 192 -21.26 2.62 20.44
CA GLY A 192 -19.98 3.31 20.67
C GLY A 192 -18.80 2.38 20.45
N ALA A 193 -18.82 1.20 21.08
CA ALA A 193 -17.78 0.19 20.89
C ALA A 193 -17.69 -0.30 19.44
N LEU A 194 -18.83 -0.45 18.73
CA LEU A 194 -18.83 -0.79 17.31
C LEU A 194 -18.11 0.29 16.47
N GLY A 195 -18.36 1.57 16.75
CA GLY A 195 -17.71 2.68 16.06
C GLY A 195 -16.19 2.64 16.21
N ASP A 196 -15.71 2.40 17.44
CA ASP A 196 -14.27 2.27 17.71
C ASP A 196 -13.66 1.06 16.95
N LYS A 197 -14.33 -0.09 16.97
CA LYS A 197 -13.86 -1.30 16.29
C LYS A 197 -13.92 -1.20 14.77
N LEU A 198 -14.86 -0.48 14.21
CA LEU A 198 -14.91 -0.15 12.78
C LEU A 198 -13.79 0.81 12.39
N ALA A 199 -13.52 1.85 13.20
CA ALA A 199 -12.44 2.80 12.95
C ALA A 199 -11.06 2.11 12.89
N GLU A 200 -10.78 1.14 13.77
CA GLU A 200 -9.57 0.30 13.71
C GLU A 200 -9.39 -0.40 12.35
N ARG A 201 -10.48 -0.63 11.61
CA ARG A 201 -10.54 -1.31 10.31
C ARG A 201 -10.78 -0.37 9.13
N ARG A 202 -10.65 0.95 9.36
CA ARG A 202 -10.93 1.99 8.36
C ARG A 202 -12.37 1.93 7.83
N CYS A 203 -13.31 1.55 8.67
CA CYS A 203 -14.74 1.58 8.45
C CYS A 203 -15.39 2.59 9.38
N LYS A 204 -16.58 3.07 9.06
CA LYS A 204 -17.30 4.04 9.92
C LYS A 204 -18.80 3.76 9.97
N ILE A 205 -19.45 4.29 11.01
CA ILE A 205 -20.91 4.38 11.08
C ILE A 205 -21.31 5.66 10.37
N SER A 206 -21.99 5.55 9.22
CA SER A 206 -22.46 6.69 8.43
C SER A 206 -23.74 7.30 8.97
N PHE A 207 -24.62 6.49 9.59
CA PHE A 207 -25.87 6.96 10.18
C PHE A 207 -26.20 6.16 11.44
N LYS A 208 -26.67 6.86 12.48
CA LYS A 208 -27.13 6.29 13.75
C LYS A 208 -28.62 6.51 13.90
N ALA A 209 -29.38 5.44 14.06
CA ALA A 209 -30.83 5.41 14.17
C ALA A 209 -31.26 4.85 15.54
N PRO A 210 -31.30 5.67 16.59
CA PRO A 210 -31.77 5.26 17.90
C PRO A 210 -33.28 5.03 17.89
N MET A 211 -33.75 4.03 18.65
CA MET A 211 -35.18 3.72 18.85
C MET A 211 -35.46 3.50 20.34
N THR A 212 -36.48 4.09 20.90
CA THR A 212 -36.86 3.86 22.29
C THR A 212 -37.45 2.45 22.48
N PRO A 213 -37.30 1.81 23.66
CA PRO A 213 -37.84 0.46 23.87
C PRO A 213 -39.37 0.31 23.74
N GLU A 214 -40.09 1.38 23.76
CA GLU A 214 -41.57 1.41 23.65
C GLU A 214 -42.06 1.92 22.25
N THR A 215 -41.15 2.02 21.28
CA THR A 215 -41.41 2.55 19.93
C THR A 215 -42.55 1.79 19.23
N THR A 216 -43.51 2.56 18.69
CA THR A 216 -44.63 2.05 17.93
C THR A 216 -44.21 1.58 16.54
N ARG A 217 -45.11 0.87 15.82
CA ARG A 217 -44.83 0.42 14.44
C ARG A 217 -44.62 1.60 13.49
N GLU A 218 -45.36 2.67 13.68
CA GLU A 218 -45.32 3.92 12.89
C GLU A 218 -43.93 4.59 13.08
N GLU A 219 -43.52 4.76 14.31
CA GLU A 219 -42.20 5.35 14.62
C GLU A 219 -41.03 4.50 14.09
N ILE A 220 -41.13 3.17 14.17
CA ILE A 220 -40.14 2.27 13.51
C ILE A 220 -40.11 2.52 12.00
N THR A 221 -41.29 2.70 11.39
CA THR A 221 -41.40 2.98 9.95
C THR A 221 -40.72 4.30 9.59
N ASP A 222 -40.93 5.36 10.34
CA ASP A 222 -40.31 6.68 10.11
C ASP A 222 -38.78 6.62 10.19
N VAL A 223 -38.25 5.93 11.20
CA VAL A 223 -36.81 5.74 11.34
C VAL A 223 -36.25 4.91 10.20
N LEU A 224 -36.91 3.81 9.82
CA LEU A 224 -36.44 2.95 8.73
C LEU A 224 -36.54 3.62 7.35
N VAL A 225 -37.48 4.52 7.14
CA VAL A 225 -37.55 5.36 5.92
C VAL A 225 -36.29 6.26 5.85
N GLN A 226 -35.86 6.88 6.95
CA GLN A 226 -34.62 7.65 6.98
C GLN A 226 -33.40 6.77 6.69
N VAL A 227 -33.36 5.55 7.25
CA VAL A 227 -32.33 4.54 6.96
C VAL A 227 -32.32 4.16 5.47
N ALA A 228 -33.50 3.99 4.86
CA ALA A 228 -33.63 3.67 3.45
C ALA A 228 -33.20 4.81 2.51
N LEU A 229 -33.24 6.05 2.96
CA LEU A 229 -32.76 7.22 2.23
C LEU A 229 -31.26 7.43 2.32
N ALA A 230 -30.57 6.76 3.25
CA ALA A 230 -29.13 6.84 3.40
C ALA A 230 -28.40 6.09 2.26
N GLU A 231 -27.14 6.39 2.06
CA GLU A 231 -26.34 5.78 0.99
C GLU A 231 -25.89 4.34 1.32
N SER A 232 -25.55 4.07 2.59
CA SER A 232 -25.18 2.72 3.02
C SER A 232 -26.40 1.77 3.00
N ARG A 233 -26.13 0.52 2.67
CA ARG A 233 -27.12 -0.59 2.68
C ARG A 233 -26.72 -1.69 3.66
N VAL A 234 -25.66 -1.50 4.42
CA VAL A 234 -25.20 -2.41 5.48
C VAL A 234 -25.75 -1.91 6.81
N ILE A 235 -26.69 -2.63 7.36
CA ILE A 235 -27.40 -2.24 8.56
C ILE A 235 -27.03 -3.19 9.70
N VAL A 236 -26.54 -2.62 10.79
CA VAL A 236 -26.27 -3.33 12.05
C VAL A 236 -27.43 -3.04 13.00
N LEU A 237 -28.16 -4.07 13.40
CA LEU A 237 -29.28 -3.97 14.34
C LEU A 237 -28.86 -4.51 15.72
N HIS A 238 -28.76 -3.61 16.71
CA HIS A 238 -28.39 -3.91 18.08
C HIS A 238 -29.51 -3.56 19.05
N THR A 239 -30.21 -4.58 19.57
CA THR A 239 -31.43 -4.39 20.31
C THR A 239 -31.75 -5.57 21.22
N SER A 240 -32.98 -5.59 21.79
CA SER A 240 -33.46 -6.69 22.61
C SER A 240 -34.33 -7.68 21.84
N THR A 241 -34.50 -8.89 22.37
CA THR A 241 -35.40 -9.93 21.81
C THR A 241 -36.89 -9.51 21.79
N ALA A 242 -37.27 -8.46 22.51
CA ALA A 242 -38.65 -8.04 22.65
C ALA A 242 -39.18 -7.28 21.43
N TRP A 243 -38.34 -6.48 20.77
CA TRP A 243 -38.79 -5.65 19.66
C TRP A 243 -37.89 -5.75 18.40
N GLY A 244 -36.70 -6.33 18.50
CA GLY A 244 -35.86 -6.56 17.32
C GLY A 244 -36.57 -7.26 16.16
N PRO A 245 -37.30 -8.36 16.37
CA PRO A 245 -38.08 -9.01 15.30
C PRO A 245 -39.13 -8.09 14.67
N LYS A 246 -39.72 -7.16 15.41
CA LYS A 246 -40.68 -6.18 14.86
C LYS A 246 -40.01 -5.22 13.87
N VAL A 247 -38.76 -4.82 14.16
CA VAL A 247 -37.96 -3.96 13.25
C VAL A 247 -37.74 -4.67 11.92
N LEU A 248 -37.35 -5.96 11.95
CA LEU A 248 -37.15 -6.76 10.73
C LEU A 248 -38.47 -6.94 9.93
N SER A 249 -39.61 -7.12 10.62
CA SER A 249 -40.94 -7.20 9.97
C SER A 249 -41.33 -5.87 9.28
N VAL A 250 -41.06 -4.72 9.92
CA VAL A 250 -41.29 -3.42 9.28
C VAL A 250 -40.31 -3.22 8.11
N ALA A 251 -39.03 -3.59 8.29
CA ALA A 251 -38.04 -3.53 7.22
C ALA A 251 -38.46 -4.30 5.98
N LYS A 252 -39.05 -5.52 6.16
CA LYS A 252 -39.60 -6.30 5.07
C LYS A 252 -40.77 -5.56 4.38
N SER A 253 -41.69 -4.99 5.16
CA SER A 253 -42.84 -4.22 4.59
C SER A 253 -42.39 -2.99 3.79
N LEU A 254 -41.22 -2.46 4.03
CA LEU A 254 -40.58 -1.36 3.31
C LEU A 254 -39.69 -1.80 2.13
N GLY A 255 -39.61 -3.11 1.81
CA GLY A 255 -38.73 -3.63 0.76
C GLY A 255 -37.25 -3.63 1.12
N MET A 256 -36.87 -3.47 2.39
CA MET A 256 -35.46 -3.43 2.86
C MET A 256 -34.90 -4.85 3.08
N MET A 257 -35.63 -5.90 2.75
CA MET A 257 -35.19 -7.29 2.79
C MET A 257 -34.97 -7.87 1.38
N GLU A 258 -34.84 -7.00 0.38
CA GLU A 258 -34.60 -7.35 -1.01
C GLU A 258 -33.10 -7.29 -1.35
N ASN A 259 -32.77 -7.63 -2.60
CA ASN A 259 -31.38 -7.61 -3.10
C ASN A 259 -30.70 -6.24 -2.92
N GLY A 260 -29.46 -6.26 -2.45
CA GLY A 260 -28.65 -5.07 -2.22
C GLY A 260 -28.54 -4.67 -0.75
N TYR A 261 -29.49 -5.08 0.10
CA TYR A 261 -29.41 -4.85 1.54
C TYR A 261 -28.59 -5.94 2.26
N VAL A 262 -27.98 -5.54 3.36
CA VAL A 262 -27.27 -6.41 4.30
C VAL A 262 -27.77 -6.12 5.71
N TRP A 263 -28.29 -7.12 6.38
CA TRP A 263 -28.71 -7.03 7.78
C TRP A 263 -27.79 -7.88 8.64
N ILE A 264 -27.13 -7.26 9.60
CA ILE A 264 -26.30 -7.91 10.60
C ILE A 264 -26.93 -7.64 11.96
N THR A 265 -27.32 -8.67 12.68
CA THR A 265 -27.95 -8.53 13.99
C THR A 265 -27.06 -9.11 15.07
N THR A 266 -27.18 -8.55 16.26
CA THR A 266 -26.51 -9.07 17.46
C THR A 266 -27.21 -10.32 17.99
N THR A 267 -26.68 -10.91 19.06
CA THR A 267 -27.12 -12.18 19.66
C THR A 267 -28.58 -12.21 20.08
N PHE A 268 -29.29 -11.06 20.09
CA PHE A 268 -30.72 -11.04 20.38
C PHE A 268 -31.52 -11.88 19.40
N LEU A 269 -31.17 -11.87 18.10
CA LEU A 269 -31.92 -12.62 17.10
C LEU A 269 -31.69 -14.12 17.23
N SER A 270 -30.44 -14.56 17.39
CA SER A 270 -30.14 -15.99 17.62
C SER A 270 -30.81 -16.49 18.90
N THR A 271 -30.86 -15.67 19.96
CA THR A 271 -31.59 -15.99 21.19
C THR A 271 -33.09 -16.17 20.96
N TRP A 272 -33.69 -15.25 20.17
CA TRP A 272 -35.10 -15.34 19.83
C TRP A 272 -35.40 -16.59 18.99
N LEU A 273 -34.57 -16.91 18.00
CA LEU A 273 -34.70 -18.10 17.15
C LEU A 273 -34.58 -19.41 17.98
N ASP A 274 -33.60 -19.46 18.92
CA ASP A 274 -33.36 -20.64 19.73
C ASP A 274 -34.50 -20.94 20.71
N ILE A 275 -35.09 -19.91 21.31
CA ILE A 275 -36.23 -20.03 22.26
C ILE A 275 -37.51 -20.41 21.52
N GLY A 276 -37.72 -19.86 20.32
CA GLY A 276 -38.89 -20.08 19.51
C GLY A 276 -38.89 -21.38 18.70
N SER A 277 -37.81 -22.14 18.71
CA SER A 277 -37.69 -23.37 17.91
C SER A 277 -38.61 -24.52 18.41
N PRO A 278 -39.38 -25.24 17.49
CA PRO A 278 -39.43 -25.05 16.05
C PRO A 278 -40.24 -23.83 15.63
N LEU A 279 -39.68 -23.05 14.72
CA LEU A 279 -40.31 -21.83 14.20
C LEU A 279 -41.28 -22.12 13.05
N SER A 280 -42.33 -21.33 12.91
CA SER A 280 -43.20 -21.33 11.73
C SER A 280 -42.48 -20.68 10.54
N SER A 281 -42.86 -21.06 9.30
CA SER A 281 -42.36 -20.43 8.07
C SER A 281 -42.56 -18.91 8.07
N ASP A 282 -43.74 -18.45 8.50
CA ASP A 282 -44.12 -17.06 8.53
C ASP A 282 -43.25 -16.20 9.45
N ALA A 283 -42.81 -16.78 10.59
CA ALA A 283 -41.97 -16.09 11.54
C ALA A 283 -40.53 -15.86 11.03
N THR A 284 -40.06 -16.75 10.15
CA THR A 284 -38.68 -16.66 9.58
C THR A 284 -38.68 -15.96 8.23
N ASP A 285 -39.80 -15.80 7.56
CA ASP A 285 -39.92 -15.17 6.25
C ASP A 285 -39.47 -13.69 6.28
N ASP A 286 -39.77 -12.98 7.38
CA ASP A 286 -39.31 -11.59 7.58
C ASP A 286 -37.79 -11.44 7.80
N MET A 287 -37.07 -12.54 7.94
CA MET A 287 -35.64 -12.57 8.36
C MET A 287 -34.75 -13.29 7.36
N GLN A 288 -35.24 -13.62 6.18
CA GLN A 288 -34.48 -14.37 5.18
C GLN A 288 -33.21 -13.59 4.77
N GLY A 289 -32.06 -14.26 4.82
CA GLY A 289 -30.78 -13.66 4.45
C GLY A 289 -30.11 -12.83 5.55
N VAL A 290 -30.75 -12.66 6.70
CA VAL A 290 -30.16 -11.94 7.85
C VAL A 290 -28.98 -12.72 8.43
N ILE A 291 -27.95 -12.01 8.78
CA ILE A 291 -26.80 -12.56 9.53
C ILE A 291 -26.98 -12.23 11.01
N THR A 292 -26.77 -13.22 11.86
CA THR A 292 -26.77 -13.03 13.31
C THR A 292 -25.58 -13.73 13.96
N LEU A 293 -25.19 -13.27 15.12
CA LEU A 293 -24.16 -13.88 15.95
C LEU A 293 -24.81 -14.75 17.03
N ARG A 294 -24.16 -15.85 17.38
CA ARG A 294 -24.52 -16.70 18.53
C ARG A 294 -23.26 -16.96 19.34
N MET A 295 -23.30 -16.78 20.66
CA MET A 295 -22.18 -17.14 21.49
C MET A 295 -21.82 -18.61 21.29
N TYR A 296 -20.57 -18.88 20.96
CA TYR A 296 -20.10 -20.23 20.66
C TYR A 296 -19.98 -21.07 21.92
N ILE A 297 -20.56 -22.26 21.87
CA ILE A 297 -20.46 -23.25 22.95
C ILE A 297 -19.87 -24.54 22.36
N PRO A 298 -18.67 -24.99 22.83
CA PRO A 298 -18.03 -26.20 22.34
C PRO A 298 -18.90 -27.44 22.46
N ASP A 299 -18.77 -28.35 21.51
CA ASP A 299 -19.47 -29.64 21.64
C ASP A 299 -18.77 -30.51 22.68
N SER A 300 -19.51 -30.85 23.73
CA SER A 300 -19.02 -31.65 24.85
C SER A 300 -20.07 -32.67 25.31
N GLU A 301 -19.59 -33.70 25.99
CA GLU A 301 -20.49 -34.67 26.61
C GLU A 301 -21.45 -34.01 27.61
N ARG A 302 -20.94 -33.03 28.37
CA ARG A 302 -21.71 -32.30 29.37
C ARG A 302 -22.80 -31.43 28.68
N LYS A 303 -22.52 -30.84 27.53
CA LYS A 303 -23.49 -30.13 26.70
C LYS A 303 -24.60 -31.10 26.23
N ARG A 304 -24.24 -32.27 25.65
CA ARG A 304 -25.21 -33.24 25.15
C ARG A 304 -26.10 -33.78 26.27
N TRP A 305 -25.49 -34.07 27.42
CA TRP A 305 -26.22 -34.48 28.64
C TRP A 305 -27.21 -33.39 29.07
N PHE A 306 -26.78 -32.14 29.17
CA PHE A 306 -27.64 -31.02 29.58
C PHE A 306 -28.81 -30.80 28.62
N PHE A 307 -28.60 -30.90 27.31
CA PHE A 307 -29.66 -30.78 26.33
C PHE A 307 -30.71 -31.91 26.47
N SER A 308 -30.29 -33.14 26.74
CA SER A 308 -31.20 -34.25 27.03
C SER A 308 -32.01 -34.01 28.30
N ARG A 309 -31.35 -33.55 29.38
CA ARG A 309 -31.99 -33.15 30.62
C ARG A 309 -32.99 -31.99 30.41
N TRP A 310 -32.60 -30.95 29.67
CA TRP A 310 -33.45 -29.83 29.34
C TRP A 310 -34.75 -30.27 28.66
N LYS A 311 -34.63 -31.11 27.64
CA LYS A 311 -35.78 -31.69 26.96
C LYS A 311 -36.76 -32.38 27.94
N ASN A 312 -36.24 -33.19 28.85
CA ASN A 312 -37.06 -33.87 29.86
C ASN A 312 -37.74 -32.90 30.83
N LEU A 313 -37.02 -31.81 31.24
CA LEU A 313 -37.56 -30.82 32.19
C LEU A 313 -38.65 -29.94 31.57
N THR A 314 -38.64 -29.76 30.24
CA THR A 314 -39.54 -28.83 29.52
C THR A 314 -40.62 -29.55 28.75
N THR A 315 -40.58 -30.84 28.61
CA THR A 315 -41.61 -31.65 27.93
C THR A 315 -42.97 -31.43 28.59
N GLY A 316 -43.98 -31.08 27.79
CA GLY A 316 -45.37 -30.85 28.28
C GLY A 316 -45.61 -29.49 28.91
N LYS A 317 -44.61 -28.61 29.02
CA LYS A 317 -44.76 -27.27 29.60
C LYS A 317 -45.18 -26.19 28.56
N THR A 318 -45.11 -26.50 27.24
CA THR A 318 -45.49 -25.60 26.18
C THR A 318 -46.43 -26.30 25.19
N ALA A 319 -47.26 -25.50 24.52
CA ALA A 319 -48.18 -26.04 23.48
C ALA A 319 -47.47 -26.74 22.32
N ASN A 320 -46.15 -26.41 22.09
CA ASN A 320 -45.33 -26.96 21.03
C ASN A 320 -44.35 -28.06 21.48
N GLY A 321 -44.61 -28.68 22.68
CA GLY A 321 -43.88 -29.83 23.17
C GLY A 321 -42.74 -29.50 24.15
N SER A 322 -41.65 -28.87 23.76
CA SER A 322 -40.50 -28.52 24.60
C SER A 322 -40.13 -27.06 24.45
N GLN A 323 -39.69 -26.42 25.54
CA GLN A 323 -39.19 -25.02 25.48
C GLN A 323 -37.78 -24.99 24.87
N GLY A 324 -37.55 -24.12 23.91
CA GLY A 324 -36.23 -23.88 23.33
C GLY A 324 -35.20 -23.38 24.36
N LEU A 325 -33.93 -23.66 24.12
CA LEU A 325 -32.81 -23.29 24.98
C LEU A 325 -31.85 -22.39 24.22
N SER A 326 -31.69 -21.15 24.66
CA SER A 326 -30.65 -20.26 24.13
C SER A 326 -29.34 -20.37 24.94
N THR A 327 -28.28 -19.78 24.43
CA THR A 327 -26.97 -19.69 25.09
C THR A 327 -27.05 -19.00 26.44
N TYR A 328 -27.94 -18.03 26.64
CA TYR A 328 -28.16 -17.40 27.95
C TYR A 328 -28.68 -18.37 29.01
N GLY A 329 -29.51 -19.37 28.66
CA GLY A 329 -29.92 -20.39 29.59
C GLY A 329 -28.77 -21.28 30.03
N ILE A 330 -27.83 -21.55 29.13
CA ILE A 330 -26.60 -22.32 29.43
C ILE A 330 -25.69 -21.51 30.35
N PHE A 331 -25.48 -20.23 30.08
CA PHE A 331 -24.69 -19.36 30.96
C PHE A 331 -25.35 -19.17 32.33
N ALA A 332 -26.69 -19.09 32.39
CA ALA A 332 -27.42 -19.04 33.66
C ALA A 332 -27.14 -20.27 34.52
N TYR A 333 -27.18 -21.47 33.91
CA TYR A 333 -26.86 -22.74 34.59
C TYR A 333 -25.40 -22.75 35.09
N ASP A 334 -24.45 -22.38 34.23
CA ASP A 334 -23.02 -22.36 34.61
C ASP A 334 -22.69 -21.26 35.62
N THR A 335 -23.44 -20.16 35.66
CA THR A 335 -23.30 -19.10 36.65
C THR A 335 -23.60 -19.62 38.05
N VAL A 336 -24.66 -20.42 38.20
CA VAL A 336 -24.99 -21.05 39.49
C VAL A 336 -23.90 -22.04 39.90
N TYR A 337 -23.40 -22.85 38.98
CA TYR A 337 -22.27 -23.77 39.23
C TYR A 337 -20.98 -23.04 39.60
N ALA A 338 -20.65 -21.93 38.92
CA ALA A 338 -19.50 -21.11 39.24
C ALA A 338 -19.59 -20.53 40.66
N LEU A 339 -20.78 -20.03 41.03
CA LEU A 339 -21.01 -19.54 42.40
C LEU A 339 -20.92 -20.67 43.42
N ALA A 340 -21.44 -21.88 43.09
CA ALA A 340 -21.34 -23.04 43.97
C ALA A 340 -19.87 -23.46 44.20
N HIS A 341 -19.04 -23.49 43.13
CA HIS A 341 -17.61 -23.78 43.27
C HIS A 341 -16.87 -22.69 44.08
N ALA A 342 -17.23 -21.43 43.92
CA ALA A 342 -16.66 -20.34 44.69
C ALA A 342 -17.02 -20.47 46.19
N LEU A 343 -18.27 -20.81 46.49
CA LEU A 343 -18.73 -21.05 47.88
C LEU A 343 -18.08 -22.30 48.49
N ASP A 344 -17.91 -23.38 47.74
CA ASP A 344 -17.20 -24.58 48.17
C ASP A 344 -15.74 -24.27 48.51
N ALA A 345 -15.05 -23.52 47.67
CA ALA A 345 -13.68 -23.03 47.93
C ALA A 345 -13.65 -22.10 49.17
N PHE A 346 -14.64 -21.22 49.33
CA PHE A 346 -14.79 -20.33 50.46
C PHE A 346 -14.91 -21.12 51.78
N PHE A 347 -15.77 -22.14 51.83
CA PHE A 347 -15.92 -22.98 53.02
C PHE A 347 -14.72 -23.88 53.29
N LYS A 348 -14.09 -24.46 52.30
CA LYS A 348 -12.87 -25.27 52.42
C LYS A 348 -11.69 -24.51 53.03
N GLN A 349 -11.67 -23.21 52.92
CA GLN A 349 -10.67 -22.33 53.57
C GLN A 349 -11.07 -21.95 55.04
N GLY A 350 -12.18 -22.46 55.56
CA GLY A 350 -12.63 -22.20 56.95
C GLY A 350 -13.38 -20.90 57.11
N ASN A 351 -13.79 -20.23 56.02
CA ASN A 351 -14.54 -18.99 56.10
C ASN A 351 -16.00 -19.23 56.50
N GLN A 352 -16.63 -18.29 57.21
CA GLN A 352 -17.99 -18.37 57.68
C GLN A 352 -18.87 -17.33 57.02
N ILE A 353 -20.14 -17.65 56.80
CA ILE A 353 -21.13 -16.71 56.28
C ILE A 353 -21.71 -15.96 57.49
N THR A 354 -21.48 -14.64 57.49
CA THR A 354 -22.01 -13.74 58.53
C THR A 354 -22.74 -12.55 57.87
N PHE A 355 -23.75 -12.07 58.56
CA PHE A 355 -24.56 -10.92 58.10
C PHE A 355 -24.60 -9.84 59.15
N SER A 356 -24.49 -8.58 58.72
CA SER A 356 -24.66 -7.38 59.58
C SER A 356 -25.82 -6.53 59.08
N ARG A 357 -26.27 -5.61 59.94
CA ARG A 357 -27.22 -4.55 59.56
C ARG A 357 -26.45 -3.23 59.48
N ASP A 358 -26.67 -2.47 58.47
CA ASP A 358 -26.12 -1.12 58.39
C ASP A 358 -26.87 -0.19 59.38
N PRO A 359 -26.15 0.49 60.31
CA PRO A 359 -26.82 1.40 61.28
C PRO A 359 -27.53 2.57 60.59
N LYS A 360 -27.06 3.05 59.45
CA LYS A 360 -27.69 4.15 58.73
C LYS A 360 -28.98 3.69 58.03
N LEU A 361 -28.96 2.50 57.38
CA LEU A 361 -30.15 1.94 56.76
C LEU A 361 -31.23 1.61 57.77
N SER A 362 -30.82 1.14 58.96
CA SER A 362 -31.77 0.81 60.04
C SER A 362 -32.45 2.05 60.67
N GLN A 363 -31.88 3.26 60.46
CA GLN A 363 -32.49 4.52 60.89
C GLN A 363 -33.48 5.12 59.91
N LEU A 364 -33.44 4.65 58.64
CA LEU A 364 -34.38 5.09 57.60
C LEU A 364 -35.71 4.36 57.75
N ARG A 365 -36.51 4.75 58.74
CA ARG A 365 -37.88 4.25 58.96
C ARG A 365 -38.83 4.87 57.93
N GLY A 366 -39.18 4.09 56.92
CA GLY A 366 -40.19 4.42 55.92
C GLY A 366 -41.05 3.19 55.63
N ASP A 367 -42.35 3.34 55.63
CA ASP A 367 -43.33 2.24 55.65
C ASP A 367 -43.29 1.31 54.39
N ASN A 368 -42.61 1.70 53.30
CA ASN A 368 -42.71 1.01 52.01
C ASN A 368 -41.41 0.33 51.53
N MET A 369 -40.25 0.57 52.11
CA MET A 369 -39.00 0.01 51.56
C MET A 369 -38.33 -1.04 52.46
N HIS A 370 -38.79 -1.26 53.67
CA HIS A 370 -38.26 -2.25 54.63
C HIS A 370 -36.72 -2.25 54.72
N LEU A 371 -36.06 -1.07 54.65
CA LEU A 371 -34.60 -0.92 54.66
C LEU A 371 -33.97 -1.41 55.97
N ASP A 372 -34.72 -1.42 57.05
CA ASP A 372 -34.37 -1.98 58.36
C ASP A 372 -34.20 -3.52 58.33
N ALA A 373 -34.85 -4.19 57.39
CA ALA A 373 -34.72 -5.64 57.20
C ALA A 373 -33.49 -6.09 56.37
N VAL A 374 -32.82 -5.12 55.72
CA VAL A 374 -31.64 -5.42 54.89
C VAL A 374 -30.50 -6.02 55.68
N LYS A 375 -30.02 -7.14 55.30
CA LYS A 375 -28.87 -7.87 55.86
C LYS A 375 -27.73 -7.93 54.87
N ILE A 376 -26.62 -7.32 55.21
CA ILE A 376 -25.43 -7.20 54.36
C ILE A 376 -24.55 -8.40 54.64
N PHE A 377 -24.15 -9.09 53.60
CA PHE A 377 -23.15 -10.17 53.64
C PHE A 377 -21.76 -9.58 53.88
N ASN A 378 -21.14 -9.90 55.06
CA ASN A 378 -19.89 -9.25 55.47
C ASN A 378 -18.69 -9.69 54.67
N GLU A 379 -18.69 -10.92 54.16
CA GLU A 379 -17.56 -11.53 53.46
C GLU A 379 -17.65 -11.45 51.93
N GLY A 380 -18.47 -10.53 51.42
CA GLY A 380 -18.71 -10.37 49.96
C GLY A 380 -17.46 -10.07 49.17
N LYS A 381 -16.51 -9.31 49.74
CA LYS A 381 -15.21 -9.02 49.10
C LYS A 381 -14.37 -10.31 48.93
N LEU A 382 -14.43 -11.20 49.95
CA LEU A 382 -13.71 -12.43 49.89
C LEU A 382 -14.36 -13.44 48.94
N LEU A 383 -15.70 -13.55 48.96
CA LEU A 383 -16.43 -14.37 48.00
C LEU A 383 -16.20 -13.94 46.57
N ARG A 384 -16.18 -12.61 46.28
CA ARG A 384 -15.82 -12.08 44.97
C ARG A 384 -14.46 -12.60 44.49
N LYS A 385 -13.44 -12.62 45.39
CA LYS A 385 -12.12 -13.16 45.04
C LYS A 385 -12.22 -14.61 44.60
N TYR A 386 -12.92 -15.46 45.35
CA TYR A 386 -13.11 -16.88 44.99
C TYR A 386 -13.90 -17.02 43.68
N ILE A 387 -14.86 -16.18 43.38
CA ILE A 387 -15.59 -16.19 42.09
C ILE A 387 -14.63 -15.95 40.93
N TYR A 388 -13.72 -14.97 41.01
CA TYR A 388 -12.72 -14.71 39.99
C TYR A 388 -11.66 -15.81 39.85
N GLU A 389 -11.41 -16.58 40.93
CA GLU A 389 -10.49 -17.72 40.92
C GLU A 389 -11.12 -19.00 40.35
N VAL A 390 -12.41 -19.02 40.07
CA VAL A 390 -13.09 -20.19 39.49
C VAL A 390 -12.42 -20.60 38.19
N ASN A 391 -12.11 -21.89 38.09
CA ASN A 391 -11.59 -22.54 36.91
C ASN A 391 -12.29 -23.88 36.76
N MET A 392 -13.36 -23.92 35.98
CA MET A 392 -14.18 -25.14 35.80
C MET A 392 -14.51 -25.35 34.31
N THR A 393 -14.85 -26.59 33.96
CA THR A 393 -15.44 -26.89 32.66
C THR A 393 -16.95 -27.05 32.85
N GLY A 394 -17.71 -26.02 32.46
CA GLY A 394 -19.17 -26.00 32.47
C GLY A 394 -19.81 -26.61 31.23
N VAL A 395 -21.12 -26.41 31.09
CA VAL A 395 -21.87 -26.72 29.86
C VAL A 395 -21.49 -25.76 28.73
N SER A 396 -21.17 -24.47 29.08
CA SER A 396 -20.67 -23.46 28.15
C SER A 396 -19.21 -23.66 27.72
N GLY A 397 -18.49 -24.60 28.28
CA GLY A 397 -17.08 -24.88 28.06
C GLY A 397 -16.21 -24.43 29.22
N LEU A 398 -15.01 -23.92 28.93
CA LEU A 398 -14.06 -23.44 29.93
C LEU A 398 -14.57 -22.14 30.56
N PHE A 399 -14.95 -22.21 31.83
CA PHE A 399 -15.40 -21.09 32.64
C PHE A 399 -14.26 -20.61 33.55
N LYS A 400 -13.57 -19.56 33.11
CA LYS A 400 -12.42 -18.98 33.78
C LYS A 400 -12.35 -17.50 33.44
N TYR A 401 -11.89 -16.68 34.37
CA TYR A 401 -11.72 -15.22 34.17
C TYR A 401 -10.30 -14.84 33.77
N THR A 402 -10.20 -13.78 32.96
CA THR A 402 -8.94 -13.06 32.69
C THR A 402 -8.64 -12.08 33.83
N SER A 403 -7.45 -11.47 33.83
CA SER A 403 -7.07 -10.41 34.76
C SER A 403 -8.06 -9.23 34.78
N ASP A 404 -8.74 -8.98 33.67
CA ASP A 404 -9.67 -7.85 33.48
C ASP A 404 -11.11 -8.20 33.89
N GLY A 405 -11.32 -9.41 34.47
CA GLY A 405 -12.63 -9.86 34.92
C GLY A 405 -13.58 -10.32 33.82
N ASN A 406 -13.10 -10.56 32.59
CA ASN A 406 -13.87 -11.13 31.50
C ASN A 406 -13.65 -12.64 31.40
N LEU A 407 -14.62 -13.38 30.84
CA LEU A 407 -14.42 -14.80 30.54
C LEU A 407 -13.36 -14.98 29.43
N VAL A 408 -12.55 -16.05 29.58
CA VAL A 408 -11.54 -16.42 28.57
C VAL A 408 -12.19 -16.92 27.29
N ASN A 409 -11.43 -16.81 26.18
CA ASN A 409 -11.78 -17.38 24.88
C ASN A 409 -13.16 -16.98 24.32
N PRO A 410 -13.51 -15.68 24.28
CA PRO A 410 -14.76 -15.24 23.67
C PRO A 410 -14.81 -15.63 22.20
N ALA A 411 -15.90 -16.28 21.81
CA ALA A 411 -16.12 -16.75 20.45
C ALA A 411 -17.60 -16.75 20.08
N TYR A 412 -17.87 -16.59 18.78
CA TYR A 412 -19.23 -16.55 18.22
C TYR A 412 -19.34 -17.46 17.00
N GLU A 413 -20.50 -18.07 16.82
CA GLU A 413 -20.95 -18.63 15.54
C GLU A 413 -21.56 -17.49 14.71
N ILE A 414 -21.20 -17.44 13.43
CA ILE A 414 -21.83 -16.56 12.44
C ILE A 414 -22.91 -17.37 11.75
N ILE A 415 -24.14 -16.95 11.89
CA ILE A 415 -25.32 -17.67 11.46
C ILE A 415 -26.08 -16.87 10.40
N ASN A 416 -26.49 -17.53 9.34
CA ASN A 416 -27.35 -17.00 8.31
C ASN A 416 -28.75 -17.63 8.46
N VAL A 417 -29.76 -16.78 8.52
CA VAL A 417 -31.16 -17.22 8.57
C VAL A 417 -31.62 -17.62 7.17
N ILE A 418 -32.04 -18.87 6.98
CA ILE A 418 -32.48 -19.40 5.69
C ILE A 418 -33.64 -20.40 5.85
N GLY A 419 -34.66 -20.28 5.00
CA GLY A 419 -35.84 -21.16 5.10
C GLY A 419 -36.50 -21.07 6.48
N THR A 420 -36.80 -22.19 7.09
CA THR A 420 -37.36 -22.29 8.45
C THR A 420 -36.32 -22.53 9.54
N GLY A 421 -35.05 -22.23 9.24
CA GLY A 421 -33.96 -22.51 10.18
C GLY A 421 -32.77 -21.60 10.03
N THR A 422 -31.65 -22.07 10.49
CA THR A 422 -30.38 -21.35 10.48
C THR A 422 -29.27 -22.19 9.89
N ARG A 423 -28.38 -21.55 9.15
CA ARG A 423 -27.16 -22.15 8.61
C ARG A 423 -25.93 -21.44 9.18
N ARG A 424 -24.99 -22.18 9.71
CA ARG A 424 -23.70 -21.64 10.14
C ARG A 424 -22.84 -21.30 8.93
N VAL A 425 -22.34 -20.07 8.89
CA VAL A 425 -21.43 -19.52 7.88
C VAL A 425 -19.98 -19.65 8.31
N GLY A 426 -19.71 -19.57 9.60
CA GLY A 426 -18.40 -19.69 10.17
C GLY A 426 -18.37 -19.38 11.64
N TYR A 427 -17.18 -19.12 12.14
CA TYR A 427 -16.92 -18.76 13.53
C TYR A 427 -16.08 -17.47 13.57
N TRP A 428 -16.20 -16.78 14.69
CA TRP A 428 -15.27 -15.73 15.06
C TRP A 428 -14.75 -16.01 16.47
N SER A 429 -13.47 -15.78 16.70
CA SER A 429 -12.89 -15.81 18.04
C SER A 429 -11.94 -14.63 18.24
N ASN A 430 -11.84 -14.15 19.47
CA ASN A 430 -10.86 -13.10 19.80
C ASN A 430 -9.40 -13.57 19.57
N TYR A 431 -9.15 -14.86 19.46
CA TYR A 431 -7.83 -15.42 19.22
C TYR A 431 -7.42 -15.39 17.75
N THR A 432 -8.28 -15.85 16.82
CA THR A 432 -7.94 -16.02 15.41
C THR A 432 -8.72 -15.14 14.46
N GLY A 433 -9.78 -14.44 14.90
CA GLY A 433 -10.72 -13.75 14.02
C GLY A 433 -11.67 -14.73 13.32
N LEU A 434 -12.02 -14.44 12.06
CA LEU A 434 -12.98 -15.21 11.25
C LEU A 434 -12.40 -16.57 10.80
N SER A 435 -13.16 -17.65 10.89
CA SER A 435 -12.73 -18.99 10.50
C SER A 435 -13.93 -19.91 10.17
N ILE A 436 -13.73 -20.91 9.30
CA ILE A 436 -14.65 -22.02 9.09
C ILE A 436 -14.41 -23.19 10.07
N VAL A 437 -13.26 -23.16 10.77
CA VAL A 437 -12.86 -24.19 11.73
C VAL A 437 -13.31 -23.77 13.13
N PRO A 438 -13.85 -24.69 13.95
CA PRO A 438 -14.24 -24.39 15.33
C PRO A 438 -13.08 -23.82 16.16
N PRO A 439 -13.34 -22.84 17.06
CA PRO A 439 -12.31 -22.13 17.82
C PRO A 439 -11.40 -23.03 18.65
N GLU A 440 -11.92 -24.09 19.27
CA GLU A 440 -11.14 -25.02 20.10
C GLU A 440 -10.04 -25.75 19.32
N ALA A 441 -10.26 -26.05 18.04
CA ALA A 441 -9.24 -26.66 17.19
C ALA A 441 -8.09 -25.72 16.84
N LEU A 442 -8.28 -24.41 17.06
CA LEU A 442 -7.31 -23.37 16.74
C LEU A 442 -6.53 -22.85 17.95
N TYR A 443 -7.04 -23.05 19.18
CA TYR A 443 -6.36 -22.56 20.39
C TYR A 443 -5.00 -23.22 20.66
N SER A 444 -4.77 -24.41 20.12
CA SER A 444 -3.48 -25.11 20.22
C SER A 444 -2.44 -24.61 19.20
N LYS A 445 -2.81 -23.76 18.25
CA LYS A 445 -1.96 -23.24 17.17
C LYS A 445 -1.64 -21.76 17.41
N PRO A 446 -0.50 -21.25 16.92
CA PRO A 446 -0.25 -19.81 16.95
C PRO A 446 -1.38 -19.03 16.27
N PRO A 447 -1.78 -17.87 16.82
CA PRO A 447 -2.86 -17.07 16.23
C PRO A 447 -2.46 -16.55 14.84
N ASN A 448 -3.29 -16.84 13.86
CA ASN A 448 -3.10 -16.33 12.49
C ASN A 448 -4.32 -15.49 12.07
N ARG A 449 -4.13 -14.17 12.00
CA ARG A 449 -5.15 -13.19 11.59
C ARG A 449 -4.90 -12.61 10.22
N SER A 450 -4.04 -13.22 9.39
CA SER A 450 -3.83 -12.76 8.01
C SER A 450 -5.12 -12.86 7.20
N SER A 451 -5.32 -11.96 6.24
CA SER A 451 -6.49 -11.98 5.34
C SER A 451 -6.64 -13.31 4.59
N ALA A 452 -5.53 -14.00 4.30
CA ALA A 452 -5.54 -15.31 3.65
C ALA A 452 -6.08 -16.42 4.54
N SER A 453 -6.00 -16.29 5.88
CA SER A 453 -6.53 -17.27 6.85
C SER A 453 -8.00 -17.03 7.20
N GLN A 454 -8.51 -15.80 6.99
CA GLN A 454 -9.89 -15.46 7.25
C GLN A 454 -10.78 -16.05 6.15
N LYS A 455 -11.64 -16.97 6.50
CA LYS A 455 -12.56 -17.65 5.55
C LYS A 455 -13.94 -17.83 6.17
N LEU A 456 -14.96 -17.68 5.32
CA LEU A 456 -16.35 -17.94 5.65
C LEU A 456 -16.97 -18.83 4.56
N LEU A 457 -17.99 -19.60 4.90
CA LEU A 457 -18.84 -20.30 3.93
C LEU A 457 -19.72 -19.30 3.16
N PRO A 458 -20.19 -19.62 1.96
CA PRO A 458 -21.06 -18.74 1.18
C PRO A 458 -22.28 -18.30 1.99
N VAL A 459 -22.60 -17.00 1.90
CA VAL A 459 -23.76 -16.38 2.57
C VAL A 459 -24.91 -16.25 1.59
N LEU A 460 -26.11 -16.55 2.05
CA LEU A 460 -27.36 -16.19 1.34
C LEU A 460 -27.81 -14.83 1.88
N TRP A 461 -27.87 -13.83 1.03
CA TRP A 461 -28.25 -12.47 1.38
C TRP A 461 -29.77 -12.24 1.21
N PRO A 462 -30.33 -11.14 1.75
CA PRO A 462 -31.70 -10.73 1.44
C PRO A 462 -31.96 -10.69 -0.06
N GLY A 463 -33.14 -11.11 -0.48
CA GLY A 463 -33.48 -11.32 -1.92
C GLY A 463 -32.94 -12.64 -2.49
N GLU A 464 -32.58 -13.60 -1.62
CA GLU A 464 -32.17 -14.97 -1.97
C GLU A 464 -30.95 -15.06 -2.91
N THR A 465 -30.06 -14.07 -2.86
CA THR A 465 -28.84 -14.00 -3.67
C THR A 465 -27.61 -14.49 -2.91
N THR A 466 -26.71 -15.20 -3.59
CA THR A 466 -25.38 -15.55 -3.09
C THR A 466 -24.32 -14.54 -3.51
N HIS A 467 -24.66 -13.64 -4.43
CA HIS A 467 -23.76 -12.58 -4.84
C HIS A 467 -23.60 -11.55 -3.71
N ARG A 468 -22.37 -11.18 -3.43
CA ARG A 468 -22.05 -10.19 -2.40
C ARG A 468 -22.73 -8.86 -2.71
N PRO A 469 -23.59 -8.34 -1.81
CA PRO A 469 -24.16 -7.00 -1.97
C PRO A 469 -23.06 -5.93 -1.95
N ARG A 470 -23.22 -4.90 -2.77
CA ARG A 470 -22.27 -3.79 -2.81
C ARG A 470 -22.18 -3.07 -1.46
N GLY A 471 -23.31 -2.99 -0.74
CA GLY A 471 -23.39 -2.35 0.58
C GLY A 471 -23.69 -0.85 0.54
N TRP A 472 -23.89 -0.28 -0.64
CA TRP A 472 -24.22 1.12 -0.81
C TRP A 472 -24.99 1.36 -2.12
N VAL A 473 -25.73 2.46 -2.19
CA VAL A 473 -26.42 2.91 -3.40
C VAL A 473 -26.28 4.42 -3.53
N PHE A 474 -26.46 4.93 -4.74
CA PHE A 474 -26.59 6.37 -4.93
C PHE A 474 -27.87 6.90 -4.25
N PRO A 475 -27.87 8.19 -3.83
CA PRO A 475 -29.05 8.79 -3.23
C PRO A 475 -30.26 8.57 -4.13
N ASN A 476 -31.25 7.85 -3.64
CA ASN A 476 -32.47 7.48 -4.38
C ASN A 476 -33.46 8.66 -4.61
N ASN A 477 -33.04 9.89 -4.25
CA ASN A 477 -33.92 11.08 -4.34
C ASN A 477 -33.91 11.76 -5.71
N GLY A 478 -33.37 11.11 -6.79
CA GLY A 478 -33.32 11.69 -8.13
C GLY A 478 -32.33 12.85 -8.26
N ARG A 479 -31.54 13.15 -7.25
CA ARG A 479 -30.51 14.17 -7.27
C ARG A 479 -29.37 13.77 -8.23
N MET A 480 -29.14 14.60 -9.25
CA MET A 480 -27.96 14.45 -10.11
C MET A 480 -26.71 14.90 -9.38
N LEU A 481 -25.63 14.11 -9.48
CA LEU A 481 -24.31 14.52 -8.99
C LEU A 481 -23.84 15.78 -9.72
N LYS A 482 -23.49 16.81 -8.98
CA LYS A 482 -22.90 18.03 -9.53
C LYS A 482 -21.39 17.82 -9.67
N ILE A 483 -20.93 17.64 -10.89
CA ILE A 483 -19.54 17.42 -11.21
C ILE A 483 -18.89 18.73 -11.64
N GLY A 484 -17.96 19.24 -10.84
CA GLY A 484 -17.20 20.43 -11.16
C GLY A 484 -16.19 20.13 -12.27
N VAL A 485 -16.19 20.95 -13.34
CA VAL A 485 -15.29 20.82 -14.49
C VAL A 485 -14.56 22.13 -14.70
N PRO A 486 -13.19 22.15 -14.73
CA PRO A 486 -12.44 23.39 -14.90
C PRO A 486 -12.64 23.98 -16.28
N LYS A 487 -12.98 25.27 -16.38
CA LYS A 487 -13.11 26.01 -17.64
C LYS A 487 -11.75 26.51 -18.07
N ARG A 488 -11.06 25.74 -18.90
CA ARG A 488 -9.69 26.03 -19.34
C ARG A 488 -9.64 27.05 -20.47
N VAL A 489 -8.68 27.95 -20.40
CA VAL A 489 -8.34 28.91 -21.48
C VAL A 489 -7.42 28.25 -22.51
N SER A 490 -6.45 27.45 -22.01
CA SER A 490 -5.46 26.71 -22.81
C SER A 490 -5.64 25.20 -22.66
N TYR A 491 -5.04 24.44 -23.59
CA TYR A 491 -5.09 22.96 -23.58
C TYR A 491 -6.51 22.38 -23.52
N ARG A 492 -7.36 22.93 -24.42
CA ARG A 492 -8.80 22.60 -24.51
C ARG A 492 -9.08 21.17 -24.94
N GLU A 493 -8.06 20.46 -25.40
CA GLU A 493 -8.07 19.04 -25.76
C GLU A 493 -8.33 18.16 -24.54
N PHE A 494 -7.90 18.58 -23.35
CA PHE A 494 -8.16 17.86 -22.12
C PHE A 494 -9.58 18.10 -21.61
N VAL A 495 -9.99 19.34 -21.55
CA VAL A 495 -11.34 19.75 -21.10
C VAL A 495 -11.78 21.03 -21.82
N SER A 496 -12.93 20.99 -22.46
CA SER A 496 -13.54 22.17 -23.05
C SER A 496 -15.05 22.12 -23.01
N GLN A 497 -15.69 23.29 -22.81
CA GLN A 497 -17.13 23.43 -22.94
C GLN A 497 -17.49 23.75 -24.41
N VAL A 498 -18.53 23.10 -24.94
CA VAL A 498 -19.04 23.38 -26.28
C VAL A 498 -19.79 24.71 -26.25
N GLN A 499 -19.41 25.65 -27.09
CA GLN A 499 -20.03 26.99 -27.12
C GLN A 499 -21.55 26.94 -27.28
N GLY A 500 -22.27 27.63 -26.40
CA GLY A 500 -23.73 27.72 -26.46
C GLY A 500 -24.49 26.51 -25.89
N THR A 501 -23.79 25.56 -25.28
CA THR A 501 -24.39 24.38 -24.66
C THR A 501 -23.78 24.07 -23.27
N ASP A 502 -24.49 23.30 -22.48
CA ASP A 502 -24.00 22.75 -21.20
C ASP A 502 -23.16 21.47 -21.40
N MET A 503 -22.76 21.17 -22.64
CA MET A 503 -21.98 19.96 -22.95
C MET A 503 -20.48 20.20 -22.84
N PHE A 504 -19.78 19.23 -22.30
CA PHE A 504 -18.31 19.22 -22.19
C PHE A 504 -17.73 18.12 -23.08
N LYS A 505 -16.53 18.36 -23.59
CA LYS A 505 -15.76 17.42 -24.40
C LYS A 505 -14.27 17.50 -24.04
N GLY A 506 -13.52 16.48 -24.37
CA GLY A 506 -12.08 16.44 -24.18
C GLY A 506 -11.63 15.06 -23.66
N PHE A 507 -10.33 14.87 -23.58
CA PHE A 507 -9.73 13.62 -23.13
C PHE A 507 -10.27 13.16 -21.76
N CYS A 508 -10.20 14.05 -20.75
CA CYS A 508 -10.66 13.73 -19.39
C CYS A 508 -12.15 13.41 -19.32
N ILE A 509 -12.95 14.09 -20.15
CA ILE A 509 -14.42 13.86 -20.21
C ILE A 509 -14.72 12.50 -20.85
N ASP A 510 -14.07 12.16 -21.97
CA ASP A 510 -14.27 10.89 -22.66
C ASP A 510 -13.82 9.71 -21.76
N VAL A 511 -12.72 9.84 -21.01
CA VAL A 511 -12.30 8.82 -20.05
C VAL A 511 -13.34 8.64 -18.94
N PHE A 512 -13.83 9.75 -18.37
CA PHE A 512 -14.87 9.68 -17.35
C PHE A 512 -16.15 8.99 -17.83
N LEU A 513 -16.62 9.39 -19.02
CA LEU A 513 -17.85 8.81 -19.63
C LEU A 513 -17.67 7.32 -19.92
N SER A 514 -16.51 6.92 -20.44
CA SER A 514 -16.20 5.52 -20.71
C SER A 514 -16.14 4.70 -19.42
N ALA A 515 -15.52 5.23 -18.36
CA ALA A 515 -15.45 4.59 -17.06
C ALA A 515 -16.84 4.45 -16.41
N VAL A 516 -17.68 5.49 -16.47
CA VAL A 516 -19.06 5.45 -15.95
C VAL A 516 -19.91 4.40 -16.70
N ASN A 517 -19.72 4.25 -18.01
CA ASN A 517 -20.46 3.27 -18.82
C ASN A 517 -20.10 1.81 -18.48
N LEU A 518 -18.93 1.55 -17.91
CA LEU A 518 -18.52 0.22 -17.43
C LEU A 518 -19.13 -0.13 -16.07
N LEU A 519 -19.69 0.86 -15.35
CA LEU A 519 -20.29 0.59 -14.05
C LEU A 519 -21.59 -0.23 -14.22
N PRO A 520 -21.84 -1.24 -13.37
CA PRO A 520 -23.05 -2.08 -13.45
C PRO A 520 -24.33 -1.35 -12.97
N TYR A 521 -24.33 -0.03 -12.89
CA TYR A 521 -25.43 0.81 -12.43
C TYR A 521 -25.36 2.20 -13.02
N ALA A 522 -26.51 2.85 -13.15
CA ALA A 522 -26.60 4.22 -13.67
C ALA A 522 -26.12 5.23 -12.63
N VAL A 523 -25.29 6.16 -13.06
CA VAL A 523 -24.83 7.31 -12.28
C VAL A 523 -25.48 8.56 -12.87
N PRO A 524 -26.50 9.15 -12.24
CA PRO A 524 -27.09 10.40 -12.70
C PRO A 524 -26.13 11.55 -12.35
N TYR A 525 -25.63 12.28 -13.33
CA TYR A 525 -24.69 13.39 -13.13
C TYR A 525 -25.03 14.58 -14.02
N LYS A 526 -24.57 15.77 -13.60
CA LYS A 526 -24.57 17.00 -14.38
C LYS A 526 -23.23 17.68 -14.24
N PHE A 527 -22.60 17.99 -15.36
CA PHE A 527 -21.37 18.81 -15.37
C PHE A 527 -21.71 20.29 -15.11
N VAL A 528 -20.87 20.93 -14.28
CA VAL A 528 -20.98 22.35 -13.94
C VAL A 528 -19.60 22.99 -14.12
N SER A 529 -19.53 24.05 -14.93
CA SER A 529 -18.28 24.75 -15.19
C SER A 529 -17.78 25.49 -13.96
N TYR A 530 -16.47 25.42 -13.71
CA TYR A 530 -15.74 26.14 -12.67
C TYR A 530 -14.66 27.04 -13.26
N GLY A 531 -14.68 28.33 -12.95
CA GLY A 531 -13.76 29.36 -13.43
C GLY A 531 -14.45 30.40 -14.30
N ASP A 532 -13.79 31.57 -14.45
CA ASP A 532 -14.27 32.73 -15.21
C ASP A 532 -14.14 32.53 -16.74
N GLY A 533 -13.16 31.77 -17.18
CA GLY A 533 -12.82 31.54 -18.59
C GLY A 533 -11.84 32.57 -19.17
N ASP A 534 -11.34 33.51 -18.35
CA ASP A 534 -10.30 34.48 -18.71
C ASP A 534 -8.91 34.03 -18.21
N SER A 535 -8.88 33.14 -17.23
CA SER A 535 -7.68 32.51 -16.68
C SER A 535 -7.87 31.02 -16.44
N ASN A 536 -6.76 30.24 -16.38
CA ASN A 536 -6.86 28.84 -15.99
C ASN A 536 -7.18 28.76 -14.50
N PRO A 537 -8.30 28.08 -14.10
CA PRO A 537 -8.71 28.01 -12.70
C PRO A 537 -7.78 27.10 -11.88
N SER A 538 -7.69 27.36 -10.57
CA SER A 538 -6.92 26.54 -9.65
C SER A 538 -7.64 25.22 -9.37
N ASN A 539 -6.98 24.08 -9.67
CA ASN A 539 -7.51 22.77 -9.34
C ASN A 539 -7.55 22.51 -7.83
N THR A 540 -6.69 23.12 -7.03
CA THR A 540 -6.70 23.00 -5.57
C THR A 540 -7.96 23.64 -4.98
N GLU A 541 -8.37 24.80 -5.51
CA GLU A 541 -9.60 25.42 -5.08
C GLU A 541 -10.85 24.64 -5.51
N LEU A 542 -10.85 24.06 -6.73
CA LEU A 542 -11.91 23.17 -7.18
C LEU A 542 -12.09 21.97 -6.23
N VAL A 543 -10.99 21.38 -5.77
CA VAL A 543 -10.99 20.29 -4.79
C VAL A 543 -11.54 20.75 -3.43
N ARG A 544 -11.23 21.97 -2.97
CA ARG A 544 -11.83 22.53 -1.73
C ARG A 544 -13.33 22.67 -1.80
N LEU A 545 -13.87 23.00 -2.97
CA LEU A 545 -15.32 23.10 -3.17
C LEU A 545 -16.02 21.74 -3.07
N ILE A 546 -15.33 20.63 -3.32
CA ILE A 546 -15.88 19.28 -3.02
C ILE A 546 -16.00 19.10 -1.49
N THR A 547 -14.97 19.46 -0.75
CA THR A 547 -15.00 19.37 0.73
C THR A 547 -16.06 20.29 1.33
N ALA A 548 -16.32 21.45 0.71
CA ALA A 548 -17.37 22.36 1.09
C ALA A 548 -18.80 21.90 0.66
N GLY A 549 -18.94 20.78 -0.06
CA GLY A 549 -20.22 20.25 -0.51
C GLY A 549 -20.89 21.03 -1.66
N VAL A 550 -20.15 21.88 -2.37
CA VAL A 550 -20.65 22.64 -3.54
C VAL A 550 -20.73 21.70 -4.76
N PHE A 551 -19.69 20.85 -4.92
CA PHE A 551 -19.62 19.80 -5.92
C PHE A 551 -19.59 18.43 -5.25
N ASP A 552 -20.19 17.44 -5.90
CA ASP A 552 -20.17 16.05 -5.47
C ASP A 552 -18.92 15.31 -6.02
N ALA A 553 -18.31 15.83 -7.09
CA ALA A 553 -17.07 15.32 -7.68
C ALA A 553 -16.42 16.40 -8.55
N ALA A 554 -15.17 16.19 -8.93
CA ALA A 554 -14.51 16.99 -9.98
C ALA A 554 -13.87 16.08 -11.03
N VAL A 555 -14.07 16.46 -12.30
CA VAL A 555 -13.58 15.77 -13.49
C VAL A 555 -12.79 16.75 -14.34
N GLY A 556 -11.54 16.43 -14.63
CA GLY A 556 -10.63 17.26 -15.41
C GLY A 556 -9.18 16.85 -15.20
N ASP A 557 -8.28 17.66 -15.67
CA ASP A 557 -6.84 17.53 -15.53
C ASP A 557 -6.36 17.83 -14.10
N ILE A 558 -6.82 17.01 -13.15
CA ILE A 558 -6.58 17.21 -11.72
C ILE A 558 -5.45 16.30 -11.26
N THR A 559 -4.28 16.88 -11.04
CA THR A 559 -3.10 16.18 -10.57
C THR A 559 -3.30 15.71 -9.13
N ILE A 560 -2.98 14.45 -8.88
CA ILE A 560 -2.97 13.86 -7.54
C ILE A 560 -1.73 14.37 -6.80
N THR A 561 -1.95 15.18 -5.75
CA THR A 561 -0.89 15.71 -4.88
C THR A 561 -1.19 15.39 -3.42
N THR A 562 -0.15 15.34 -2.57
CA THR A 562 -0.29 15.04 -1.15
C THR A 562 -1.24 16.01 -0.44
N GLU A 563 -1.21 17.30 -0.78
CA GLU A 563 -2.11 18.30 -0.22
C GLU A 563 -3.58 17.98 -0.55
N ARG A 564 -3.87 17.65 -1.82
CA ARG A 564 -5.23 17.37 -2.29
C ARG A 564 -5.76 16.03 -1.75
N THR A 565 -4.90 15.02 -1.62
CA THR A 565 -5.30 13.71 -1.04
C THR A 565 -5.63 13.76 0.45
N LYS A 566 -5.23 14.82 1.17
CA LYS A 566 -5.69 15.10 2.54
C LYS A 566 -7.14 15.58 2.58
N MET A 567 -7.65 16.15 1.51
CA MET A 567 -8.98 16.77 1.44
C MET A 567 -10.02 15.83 0.80
N VAL A 568 -9.64 15.06 -0.22
CA VAL A 568 -10.54 14.25 -1.06
C VAL A 568 -9.90 12.90 -1.40
N ASP A 569 -10.72 11.97 -1.87
CA ASP A 569 -10.25 10.73 -2.47
C ASP A 569 -10.17 10.86 -3.99
N PHE A 570 -9.14 10.26 -4.57
CA PHE A 570 -8.95 10.21 -6.01
C PHE A 570 -9.20 8.80 -6.56
N THR A 571 -9.61 8.73 -7.81
CA THR A 571 -9.52 7.47 -8.57
C THR A 571 -8.07 7.10 -8.82
N GLN A 572 -7.84 5.87 -9.30
CA GLN A 572 -6.56 5.54 -9.93
C GLN A 572 -6.25 6.56 -11.03
N PRO A 573 -4.96 6.91 -11.22
CA PRO A 573 -4.59 7.82 -12.28
C PRO A 573 -4.87 7.19 -13.66
N TYR A 574 -5.52 7.96 -14.53
CA TYR A 574 -5.79 7.55 -15.91
C TYR A 574 -4.76 8.07 -16.91
N ILE A 575 -3.82 8.92 -16.48
CA ILE A 575 -2.64 9.37 -17.22
C ILE A 575 -1.51 9.64 -16.22
N GLU A 576 -0.30 9.19 -16.54
CA GLU A 576 0.91 9.57 -15.81
C GLU A 576 1.38 10.94 -16.29
N SER A 577 1.63 11.87 -15.40
CA SER A 577 1.97 13.24 -15.73
C SER A 577 2.82 13.86 -14.63
N GLY A 578 4.10 13.49 -14.57
CA GLY A 578 5.07 14.15 -13.70
C GLY A 578 5.62 15.44 -14.31
N LEU A 579 6.36 16.21 -13.53
CA LEU A 579 6.96 17.47 -13.96
C LEU A 579 8.22 17.24 -14.81
N VAL A 580 8.28 17.93 -15.95
CA VAL A 580 9.41 17.91 -16.88
C VAL A 580 9.85 19.31 -17.24
N VAL A 581 11.08 19.44 -17.69
CA VAL A 581 11.67 20.69 -18.14
C VAL A 581 11.72 20.73 -19.64
N VAL A 582 11.21 21.79 -20.24
CA VAL A 582 11.30 22.07 -21.69
C VAL A 582 12.21 23.25 -21.94
N ALA A 583 13.12 23.10 -22.89
CA ALA A 583 13.98 24.18 -23.35
C ALA A 583 14.14 24.16 -24.87
N SER A 584 14.60 25.28 -25.45
CA SER A 584 14.95 25.36 -26.86
C SER A 584 16.19 24.51 -27.13
N VAL A 585 16.10 23.68 -28.16
CA VAL A 585 17.21 22.83 -28.60
C VAL A 585 17.76 23.34 -29.91
N LYS A 586 19.07 23.51 -29.95
CA LYS A 586 19.77 23.83 -31.19
C LYS A 586 20.46 22.55 -31.65
N LYS A 587 20.35 22.28 -32.98
CA LYS A 587 21.20 21.27 -33.60
C LYS A 587 22.64 21.69 -33.41
N THR A 588 23.44 20.91 -32.76
CA THR A 588 24.87 21.15 -32.62
C THR A 588 25.50 20.97 -33.99
N ASP A 589 26.11 22.03 -34.57
CA ASP A 589 26.90 21.90 -35.79
C ASP A 589 28.01 20.85 -35.52
N SER A 590 28.14 19.91 -36.45
CA SER A 590 29.15 18.87 -36.36
C SER A 590 30.55 19.49 -36.29
N ASN A 591 31.31 19.18 -35.24
CA ASN A 591 32.64 19.72 -35.03
C ASN A 591 33.62 19.10 -36.03
N ALA A 592 34.49 19.97 -36.68
CA ALA A 592 35.54 19.52 -37.59
C ALA A 592 36.46 18.40 -37.03
N TRP A 593 36.52 18.26 -35.73
CA TRP A 593 37.32 17.28 -34.99
C TRP A 593 36.51 16.08 -34.52
N ALA A 594 35.32 15.85 -35.03
CA ALA A 594 34.43 14.74 -34.63
C ALA A 594 35.11 13.35 -34.70
N PHE A 595 36.06 13.17 -35.63
CA PHE A 595 36.84 11.93 -35.77
C PHE A 595 37.79 11.65 -34.58
N LEU A 596 38.12 12.63 -33.73
CA LEU A 596 38.93 12.42 -32.53
C LEU A 596 38.10 12.07 -31.29
N THR A 597 36.79 12.35 -31.33
CA THR A 597 35.89 12.18 -30.16
C THR A 597 35.59 10.74 -29.74
N PRO A 598 35.67 9.68 -30.61
CA PRO A 598 35.45 8.31 -30.21
C PRO A 598 36.32 7.81 -29.05
N PHE A 599 37.55 8.31 -28.95
CA PHE A 599 38.49 7.97 -27.88
C PHE A 599 38.83 9.20 -27.03
N THR A 600 38.98 8.97 -25.74
CA THR A 600 39.50 9.97 -24.81
C THR A 600 40.99 10.25 -25.10
N PRO A 601 41.53 11.46 -24.74
CA PRO A 601 42.95 11.73 -24.92
C PRO A 601 43.89 10.68 -24.28
N MET A 602 43.48 10.11 -23.15
CA MET A 602 44.17 9.01 -22.49
C MET A 602 44.26 7.74 -23.36
N MET A 603 43.15 7.38 -24.01
CA MET A 603 43.10 6.23 -24.92
C MET A 603 44.00 6.44 -26.14
N TRP A 604 44.01 7.66 -26.72
CA TRP A 604 44.89 8.00 -27.84
C TRP A 604 46.38 7.88 -27.44
N THR A 605 46.76 8.39 -26.26
CA THR A 605 48.14 8.30 -25.77
C THR A 605 48.59 6.87 -25.47
N VAL A 606 47.72 6.08 -24.80
CA VAL A 606 47.99 4.65 -24.51
C VAL A 606 48.14 3.86 -25.82
N THR A 607 47.25 4.06 -26.79
CA THR A 607 47.31 3.37 -28.10
C THR A 607 48.63 3.74 -28.81
N ALA A 608 49.01 5.02 -28.82
CA ALA A 608 50.28 5.46 -29.42
C ALA A 608 51.50 4.86 -28.75
N VAL A 609 51.52 4.80 -27.42
CA VAL A 609 52.64 4.17 -26.65
C VAL A 609 52.79 2.67 -26.97
N PHE A 610 51.66 1.92 -26.96
CA PHE A 610 51.68 0.51 -27.27
C PHE A 610 52.07 0.25 -28.73
N PHE A 611 51.65 1.10 -29.67
CA PHE A 611 52.04 1.07 -31.04
C PHE A 611 53.55 1.13 -31.24
N LEU A 612 54.23 2.08 -30.57
CA LEU A 612 55.67 2.21 -30.59
C LEU A 612 56.38 1.07 -29.84
N LEU A 613 55.82 0.62 -28.73
CA LEU A 613 56.39 -0.48 -27.92
C LEU A 613 56.38 -1.79 -28.70
N VAL A 614 55.27 -2.14 -29.35
CA VAL A 614 55.18 -3.37 -30.15
C VAL A 614 56.09 -3.31 -31.35
N GLY A 615 56.20 -2.17 -32.03
CA GLY A 615 57.18 -1.93 -33.08
C GLY A 615 58.63 -2.19 -32.63
N ALA A 616 58.99 -1.66 -31.47
CA ALA A 616 60.31 -1.85 -30.88
C ALA A 616 60.56 -3.32 -30.50
N VAL A 617 59.57 -4.00 -29.92
CA VAL A 617 59.68 -5.43 -29.55
C VAL A 617 59.88 -6.30 -30.82
N VAL A 618 59.08 -6.08 -31.83
CA VAL A 618 59.20 -6.83 -33.10
C VAL A 618 60.55 -6.54 -33.75
N TRP A 619 61.04 -5.31 -33.76
CA TRP A 619 62.36 -4.96 -34.25
C TRP A 619 63.48 -5.72 -33.52
N ILE A 620 63.46 -5.81 -32.20
CA ILE A 620 64.41 -6.54 -31.38
C ILE A 620 64.41 -8.02 -31.75
N LEU A 621 63.22 -8.60 -31.93
CA LEU A 621 63.05 -10.03 -32.25
C LEU A 621 63.45 -10.41 -33.70
N GLU A 622 63.24 -9.48 -34.66
CA GLU A 622 63.53 -9.68 -36.09
C GLU A 622 64.93 -9.22 -36.50
N HIS A 623 65.55 -8.30 -35.76
CA HIS A 623 66.77 -7.62 -36.13
C HIS A 623 67.96 -8.57 -36.48
N ARG A 624 68.01 -9.78 -35.84
CA ARG A 624 69.03 -10.80 -36.12
C ARG A 624 68.70 -11.77 -37.24
N LEU A 625 67.41 -11.96 -37.52
CA LEU A 625 66.90 -13.02 -38.40
C LEU A 625 66.38 -12.50 -39.77
N ASN A 626 66.08 -11.21 -39.83
CA ASN A 626 65.41 -10.61 -40.99
C ASN A 626 66.27 -9.42 -41.51
N ASP A 627 66.66 -9.50 -42.80
CA ASP A 627 67.46 -8.45 -43.46
C ASP A 627 66.67 -7.13 -43.68
N ASP A 628 65.35 -7.18 -43.73
CA ASP A 628 64.47 -5.97 -43.88
C ASP A 628 64.58 -5.05 -42.65
N PHE A 629 64.90 -5.60 -41.48
CA PHE A 629 65.09 -4.87 -40.22
C PHE A 629 66.58 -4.50 -39.93
N ARG A 630 67.47 -4.71 -40.89
CA ARG A 630 68.92 -4.33 -40.84
C ARG A 630 69.19 -3.08 -41.70
N GLY A 631 70.16 -2.31 -41.38
CA GLY A 631 70.60 -1.14 -42.13
C GLY A 631 71.08 -0.01 -41.24
N PRO A 632 71.34 1.17 -41.79
CA PRO A 632 71.77 2.33 -40.98
C PRO A 632 70.61 2.76 -40.06
N PRO A 633 70.92 3.29 -38.84
CA PRO A 633 69.95 3.55 -37.79
C PRO A 633 68.71 4.37 -38.22
N LYS A 634 68.90 5.27 -39.19
CA LYS A 634 67.73 6.07 -39.73
C LYS A 634 66.75 5.23 -40.55
N GLN A 635 67.25 4.24 -41.32
CA GLN A 635 66.40 3.33 -42.10
C GLN A 635 65.65 2.38 -41.16
N GLN A 636 66.32 1.88 -40.11
CA GLN A 636 65.68 1.00 -39.14
C GLN A 636 64.50 1.69 -38.44
N MET A 637 64.65 2.97 -38.02
CA MET A 637 63.60 3.76 -37.41
C MET A 637 62.41 3.96 -38.36
N VAL A 638 62.67 4.21 -39.63
CA VAL A 638 61.63 4.33 -40.66
C VAL A 638 60.94 2.98 -40.86
N THR A 639 61.64 1.88 -40.95
CA THR A 639 61.06 0.52 -41.10
C THR A 639 60.19 0.16 -39.90
N ILE A 640 60.66 0.43 -38.66
CA ILE A 640 59.90 0.21 -37.43
C ILE A 640 58.57 0.99 -37.45
N LEU A 641 58.67 2.28 -37.70
CA LEU A 641 57.46 3.14 -37.77
C LEU A 641 56.52 2.72 -38.87
N TRP A 642 57.08 2.39 -40.05
CA TRP A 642 56.29 1.91 -41.16
C TRP A 642 55.62 0.56 -40.93
N PHE A 643 56.36 -0.41 -40.35
CA PHE A 643 55.83 -1.69 -39.92
C PHE A 643 54.72 -1.55 -38.91
N SER A 644 54.94 -0.77 -37.86
CA SER A 644 53.93 -0.53 -36.86
C SER A 644 52.69 0.09 -37.48
N PHE A 645 52.86 1.08 -38.34
CA PHE A 645 51.73 1.74 -39.02
C PHE A 645 50.98 0.83 -39.96
N SER A 646 51.67 -0.01 -40.75
CA SER A 646 51.06 -0.96 -41.68
C SER A 646 50.26 -2.06 -40.99
N THR A 647 50.69 -2.47 -39.76
CA THR A 647 49.96 -3.48 -38.98
C THR A 647 48.63 -2.94 -38.47
N MET A 648 48.54 -1.64 -38.21
CA MET A 648 47.27 -0.99 -37.76
C MET A 648 46.17 -1.06 -38.84
N PHE A 649 46.55 -1.07 -40.12
CA PHE A 649 45.63 -1.16 -41.25
C PHE A 649 45.60 -2.54 -41.91
N PHE A 650 46.12 -3.58 -41.24
CA PHE A 650 46.21 -4.95 -41.77
C PHE A 650 46.96 -5.09 -43.12
N ALA A 651 47.75 -4.09 -43.48
CA ALA A 651 48.52 -4.02 -44.70
C ALA A 651 49.97 -4.50 -44.43
N HIS A 652 50.19 -5.82 -44.25
CA HIS A 652 51.50 -6.39 -43.98
C HIS A 652 52.34 -6.37 -45.26
N ARG A 653 53.43 -5.63 -45.29
CA ARG A 653 54.33 -5.49 -46.42
C ARG A 653 55.70 -6.12 -46.12
N GLU A 654 56.15 -6.15 -44.90
CA GLU A 654 57.37 -6.80 -44.45
C GLU A 654 57.00 -8.13 -43.74
N ASN A 655 57.69 -9.22 -44.15
CA ASN A 655 57.45 -10.55 -43.60
C ASN A 655 58.23 -10.77 -42.28
N THR A 656 57.54 -11.15 -41.21
CA THR A 656 58.16 -11.59 -39.97
C THR A 656 58.63 -13.03 -40.09
N VAL A 657 59.90 -13.28 -39.78
CA VAL A 657 60.58 -14.60 -39.89
C VAL A 657 60.60 -15.35 -38.56
N SER A 658 60.74 -14.60 -37.45
CA SER A 658 60.85 -15.11 -36.08
C SER A 658 59.49 -15.66 -35.58
N THR A 659 59.50 -16.88 -34.95
CA THR A 659 58.30 -17.49 -34.37
C THR A 659 57.74 -16.66 -33.22
N LEU A 660 58.61 -16.05 -32.36
CA LEU A 660 58.20 -15.18 -31.28
C LEU A 660 57.63 -13.84 -31.82
N GLY A 661 58.26 -13.30 -32.88
CA GLY A 661 57.75 -12.11 -33.57
C GLY A 661 56.35 -12.32 -34.15
N ARG A 662 56.08 -13.49 -34.74
CA ARG A 662 54.74 -13.87 -35.23
C ARG A 662 53.73 -14.00 -34.12
N PHE A 663 54.11 -14.53 -32.94
CA PHE A 663 53.23 -14.68 -31.80
C PHE A 663 52.87 -13.29 -31.21
N VAL A 664 53.81 -12.40 -31.04
CA VAL A 664 53.56 -11.01 -30.57
C VAL A 664 52.68 -10.28 -31.59
N LEU A 665 52.97 -10.46 -32.87
CA LEU A 665 52.14 -9.84 -33.92
C LEU A 665 50.72 -10.35 -33.94
N LEU A 666 50.48 -11.65 -33.70
CA LEU A 666 49.13 -12.23 -33.63
C LEU A 666 48.29 -11.61 -32.50
N ILE A 667 48.88 -11.49 -31.29
CA ILE A 667 48.23 -10.83 -30.17
C ILE A 667 47.96 -9.34 -30.49
N TRP A 668 48.95 -8.69 -31.10
CA TRP A 668 48.82 -7.27 -31.48
C TRP A 668 47.71 -7.06 -32.52
N LEU A 669 47.60 -7.89 -33.49
CA LEU A 669 46.55 -7.84 -34.51
C LEU A 669 45.17 -8.04 -33.90
N PHE A 670 45.02 -8.90 -32.90
CA PHE A 670 43.79 -9.09 -32.14
C PHE A 670 43.44 -7.83 -31.38
N VAL A 671 44.38 -7.21 -30.71
CA VAL A 671 44.17 -5.93 -30.02
C VAL A 671 43.77 -4.83 -30.99
N VAL A 672 44.46 -4.70 -32.10
CA VAL A 672 44.15 -3.73 -33.16
C VAL A 672 42.76 -3.95 -33.75
N LEU A 673 42.35 -5.21 -33.93
CA LEU A 673 41.00 -5.55 -34.41
C LEU A 673 39.93 -5.01 -33.47
N ILE A 674 40.10 -5.20 -32.14
CA ILE A 674 39.17 -4.70 -31.13
C ILE A 674 39.12 -3.16 -31.13
N ILE A 675 40.29 -2.51 -31.14
CA ILE A 675 40.40 -1.04 -31.13
C ILE A 675 39.74 -0.48 -32.39
N ASN A 676 39.98 -1.02 -33.54
CA ASN A 676 39.44 -0.57 -34.82
C ASN A 676 37.90 -0.77 -34.88
N SER A 677 37.41 -1.94 -34.44
CA SER A 677 35.98 -2.24 -34.37
C SER A 677 35.28 -1.30 -33.37
N SER A 678 35.86 -1.05 -32.18
CA SER A 678 35.34 -0.15 -31.18
C SER A 678 35.33 1.32 -31.66
N TYR A 679 36.39 1.73 -32.34
CA TYR A 679 36.46 3.08 -32.94
C TYR A 679 35.36 3.27 -34.00
N THR A 680 35.21 2.30 -34.89
CA THR A 680 34.18 2.37 -35.96
C THR A 680 32.77 2.39 -35.36
N ALA A 681 32.48 1.53 -34.40
CA ALA A 681 31.18 1.50 -33.71
C ALA A 681 30.87 2.80 -32.99
N SER A 682 31.84 3.36 -32.22
CA SER A 682 31.70 4.59 -31.49
C SER A 682 31.54 5.80 -32.44
N LEU A 683 32.35 5.88 -33.49
CA LEU A 683 32.22 6.95 -34.48
C LEU A 683 30.89 6.89 -35.22
N THR A 684 30.41 5.68 -35.60
CA THR A 684 29.08 5.51 -36.20
C THR A 684 27.99 5.99 -35.26
N SER A 685 28.05 5.60 -33.96
CA SER A 685 27.09 6.04 -32.95
C SER A 685 27.08 7.56 -32.81
N ILE A 686 28.25 8.21 -32.72
CA ILE A 686 28.36 9.68 -32.56
C ILE A 686 27.85 10.43 -33.79
N LEU A 687 28.06 9.90 -34.99
CA LEU A 687 27.63 10.54 -36.25
C LEU A 687 26.15 10.25 -36.57
N THR A 688 25.57 9.15 -36.03
CA THR A 688 24.16 8.75 -36.30
C THR A 688 23.22 9.40 -35.29
N VAL A 689 23.65 9.57 -34.03
CA VAL A 689 22.85 10.19 -32.99
C VAL A 689 22.93 11.71 -33.13
N GLN A 690 21.81 12.33 -33.51
CA GLN A 690 21.71 13.78 -33.53
C GLN A 690 21.85 14.31 -32.10
N GLN A 691 22.97 14.98 -31.80
CA GLN A 691 23.16 15.62 -30.51
C GLN A 691 22.42 16.97 -30.51
N LEU A 692 21.22 16.97 -29.93
CA LEU A 692 20.51 18.18 -29.58
C LEU A 692 21.17 18.73 -28.30
N SER A 693 21.75 19.92 -28.36
CA SER A 693 22.30 20.61 -27.19
C SER A 693 21.37 21.71 -26.74
N SER A 694 21.01 21.69 -25.46
CA SER A 694 20.35 22.78 -24.78
C SER A 694 21.29 23.37 -23.73
N PRO A 695 21.25 24.70 -23.48
CA PRO A 695 21.98 25.31 -22.37
C PRO A 695 21.50 24.82 -21.01
N VAL A 696 20.24 24.36 -20.94
CA VAL A 696 19.63 23.77 -19.76
C VAL A 696 19.71 22.24 -19.87
N LYS A 697 20.21 21.55 -18.83
CA LYS A 697 20.38 20.08 -18.81
C LYS A 697 19.35 19.34 -17.94
N GLY A 698 18.38 20.06 -17.40
CA GLY A 698 17.35 19.55 -16.51
C GLY A 698 17.15 20.44 -15.29
N ILE A 699 16.37 19.98 -14.31
CA ILE A 699 15.99 20.73 -13.12
C ILE A 699 17.20 21.17 -12.29
N GLU A 700 18.22 20.31 -12.15
CA GLU A 700 19.45 20.63 -11.38
C GLU A 700 20.20 21.86 -11.94
N SER A 701 20.22 21.98 -13.26
CA SER A 701 20.83 23.15 -13.91
C SER A 701 20.01 24.42 -13.69
N LEU A 702 18.67 24.31 -13.56
CA LEU A 702 17.78 25.44 -13.26
C LEU A 702 17.89 25.86 -11.79
N ILE A 703 18.06 24.92 -10.85
CA ILE A 703 18.30 25.23 -9.44
C ILE A 703 19.58 26.05 -9.30
N SER A 704 20.63 25.61 -9.97
CA SER A 704 21.97 26.25 -9.92
C SER A 704 22.03 27.59 -10.66
N SER A 705 21.19 27.82 -11.66
CA SER A 705 21.11 29.09 -12.41
C SER A 705 20.20 30.08 -11.67
N LYS A 706 20.40 31.39 -11.97
CA LYS A 706 19.49 32.44 -11.48
C LYS A 706 18.49 32.87 -12.55
N GLU A 707 18.31 32.09 -13.59
CA GLU A 707 17.51 32.48 -14.76
C GLU A 707 16.01 32.33 -14.48
N PRO A 708 15.14 33.10 -15.17
CA PRO A 708 13.70 33.02 -15.02
C PRO A 708 13.16 31.74 -15.63
N ILE A 709 12.15 31.13 -14.96
CA ILE A 709 11.52 29.85 -15.29
C ILE A 709 10.04 30.10 -15.56
N GLY A 710 9.54 29.66 -16.70
CA GLY A 710 8.11 29.69 -17.04
C GLY A 710 7.35 28.50 -16.46
N TYR A 711 6.11 28.72 -16.08
CA TYR A 711 5.17 27.68 -15.64
C TYR A 711 3.74 28.00 -16.06
N LEU A 712 2.84 27.00 -16.17
CA LEU A 712 1.44 27.21 -16.52
C LEU A 712 0.68 27.84 -15.35
N GLN A 713 -0.01 28.94 -15.59
CA GLN A 713 -0.87 29.54 -14.58
C GLN A 713 -1.99 28.57 -14.15
N GLY A 714 -2.20 28.40 -12.83
CA GLY A 714 -3.18 27.49 -12.27
C GLY A 714 -2.70 26.05 -12.04
N SER A 715 -1.48 25.71 -12.52
CA SER A 715 -0.82 24.43 -12.24
C SER A 715 -0.26 24.40 -10.81
N PHE A 716 -0.11 23.21 -10.23
CA PHE A 716 0.55 23.01 -8.95
C PHE A 716 2.07 23.23 -9.03
N THR A 717 2.61 23.32 -10.23
CA THR A 717 4.05 23.50 -10.51
C THR A 717 4.65 24.66 -9.71
N ARG A 718 3.94 25.80 -9.59
CA ARG A 718 4.41 26.94 -8.79
C ARG A 718 4.67 26.55 -7.33
N THR A 719 3.68 25.95 -6.68
CA THR A 719 3.79 25.54 -5.27
C THR A 719 4.93 24.55 -5.09
N TYR A 720 5.05 23.57 -5.98
CA TYR A 720 6.10 22.56 -5.93
C TYR A 720 7.51 23.15 -6.10
N LEU A 721 7.69 24.09 -7.06
CA LEU A 721 8.99 24.72 -7.30
C LEU A 721 9.44 25.62 -6.13
N ILE A 722 8.49 26.24 -5.41
CA ILE A 722 8.79 27.08 -4.25
C ILE A 722 9.03 26.23 -3.00
N GLU A 723 8.08 25.35 -2.66
CA GLU A 723 8.05 24.66 -1.36
C GLU A 723 8.98 23.45 -1.31
N GLU A 724 9.06 22.65 -2.39
CA GLU A 724 9.84 21.42 -2.41
C GLU A 724 11.24 21.61 -3.01
N ILE A 725 11.34 22.41 -4.06
CA ILE A 725 12.62 22.65 -4.76
C ILE A 725 13.37 23.86 -4.19
N GLY A 726 12.67 24.82 -3.56
CA GLY A 726 13.27 26.02 -2.97
C GLY A 726 13.68 27.09 -3.99
N ILE A 727 13.00 27.17 -5.12
CA ILE A 727 13.24 28.22 -6.14
C ILE A 727 12.53 29.50 -5.70
N ASP A 728 13.26 30.63 -5.77
CA ASP A 728 12.73 31.95 -5.42
C ASP A 728 11.54 32.33 -6.34
N GLU A 729 10.46 32.80 -5.72
CA GLU A 729 9.22 33.17 -6.42
C GLU A 729 9.46 34.24 -7.49
N SER A 730 10.42 35.17 -7.27
CA SER A 730 10.76 36.23 -8.22
C SER A 730 11.26 35.72 -9.57
N ARG A 731 11.71 34.48 -9.63
CA ARG A 731 12.18 33.80 -10.86
C ARG A 731 11.07 33.11 -11.64
N LEU A 732 9.88 32.93 -11.05
CA LEU A 732 8.79 32.18 -11.63
C LEU A 732 7.88 33.11 -12.47
N VAL A 733 7.76 32.81 -13.75
CA VAL A 733 6.96 33.60 -14.72
C VAL A 733 5.70 32.80 -15.07
N PRO A 734 4.48 33.26 -14.66
CA PRO A 734 3.24 32.60 -15.05
C PRO A 734 2.93 32.82 -16.52
N LEU A 735 2.68 31.76 -17.27
CA LEU A 735 2.31 31.76 -18.68
C LEU A 735 0.90 31.17 -18.83
N LYS A 736 0.07 31.76 -19.68
CA LYS A 736 -1.35 31.39 -19.79
C LYS A 736 -1.63 30.51 -21.00
N THR A 737 -0.93 30.72 -22.11
CA THR A 737 -1.19 30.03 -23.37
C THR A 737 0.07 29.42 -23.97
N PRO A 738 -0.03 28.38 -24.81
CA PRO A 738 1.11 27.80 -25.52
C PRO A 738 1.85 28.81 -26.43
N GLU A 739 1.13 29.78 -26.96
CA GLU A 739 1.69 30.85 -27.80
C GLU A 739 2.57 31.79 -26.98
N GLU A 740 2.09 32.20 -25.80
CA GLU A 740 2.85 32.99 -24.83
C GLU A 740 4.10 32.26 -24.36
N THR A 741 3.97 30.94 -24.09
CA THR A 741 5.10 30.06 -23.73
C THR A 741 6.15 30.01 -24.85
N THR A 742 5.71 29.90 -26.11
CA THR A 742 6.60 29.91 -27.28
C THR A 742 7.34 31.23 -27.41
N GLU A 743 6.65 32.35 -27.23
CA GLU A 743 7.25 33.69 -27.30
C GLU A 743 8.25 33.92 -26.15
N ALA A 744 7.92 33.51 -24.93
CA ALA A 744 8.79 33.61 -23.77
C ALA A 744 10.08 32.78 -23.93
N LEU A 745 9.98 31.56 -24.43
CA LEU A 745 11.14 30.69 -24.72
C LEU A 745 12.00 31.24 -25.88
N LYS A 746 11.38 31.84 -26.93
CA LYS A 746 12.10 32.48 -28.04
C LYS A 746 12.87 33.74 -27.60
N LYS A 747 12.28 34.56 -26.73
CA LYS A 747 12.95 35.78 -26.20
C LYS A 747 14.16 35.40 -25.34
N GLY A 748 14.07 34.31 -24.62
CA GLY A 748 15.11 33.83 -23.71
C GLY A 748 15.36 34.76 -22.51
N PRO A 749 16.17 34.36 -21.53
CA PRO A 749 16.32 35.05 -20.24
C PRO A 749 16.91 36.46 -20.38
N GLN A 750 17.77 36.71 -21.37
CA GLN A 750 18.44 38.00 -21.56
C GLN A 750 17.55 39.08 -22.17
N LYS A 751 16.42 38.71 -22.77
CA LYS A 751 15.50 39.65 -23.43
C LYS A 751 14.13 39.73 -22.76
N GLY A 752 14.07 39.35 -21.45
CA GLY A 752 12.83 39.40 -20.70
C GLY A 752 11.91 38.18 -20.95
N GLY A 753 12.43 37.07 -21.48
CA GLY A 753 11.74 35.78 -21.57
C GLY A 753 12.21 34.82 -20.51
N VAL A 754 12.05 33.50 -20.73
CA VAL A 754 12.39 32.43 -19.79
C VAL A 754 13.47 31.52 -20.38
N ALA A 755 14.28 30.93 -19.50
CA ALA A 755 15.33 29.98 -19.87
C ALA A 755 14.76 28.59 -20.19
N ALA A 756 13.72 28.22 -19.47
CA ALA A 756 13.01 26.94 -19.61
C ALA A 756 11.56 27.10 -19.17
N TYR A 757 10.74 26.16 -19.61
CA TYR A 757 9.36 26.00 -19.18
C TYR A 757 9.22 24.69 -18.42
N VAL A 758 8.64 24.74 -17.23
CA VAL A 758 8.48 23.58 -16.35
C VAL A 758 7.00 23.36 -16.13
N ASP A 759 6.50 22.19 -16.53
CA ASP A 759 5.12 21.81 -16.26
C ASP A 759 4.94 20.30 -16.36
N GLU A 760 3.69 19.86 -16.21
CA GLU A 760 3.29 18.47 -16.27
C GLU A 760 3.48 17.88 -17.67
N ARG A 761 3.96 16.65 -17.74
CA ARG A 761 4.31 15.96 -18.97
C ARG A 761 3.17 15.93 -19.99
N ALA A 762 1.93 15.72 -19.56
CA ALA A 762 0.78 15.68 -20.46
C ALA A 762 0.56 17.00 -21.23
N TYR A 763 0.70 18.17 -20.56
CA TYR A 763 0.64 19.45 -21.23
C TYR A 763 1.82 19.68 -22.17
N ILE A 764 2.99 19.24 -21.73
CA ILE A 764 4.24 19.38 -22.51
C ILE A 764 4.21 18.51 -23.76
N GLU A 765 3.73 17.29 -23.71
CA GLU A 765 3.61 16.44 -24.90
C GLU A 765 2.67 17.06 -25.93
N LEU A 766 1.55 17.60 -25.49
CA LEU A 766 0.64 18.34 -26.36
C LEU A 766 1.28 19.63 -26.91
N PHE A 767 2.01 20.38 -26.07
CA PHE A 767 2.77 21.57 -26.50
C PHE A 767 3.80 21.20 -27.57
N LEU A 768 4.54 20.13 -27.41
CA LEU A 768 5.59 19.67 -28.33
C LEU A 768 5.04 19.03 -29.60
N SER A 769 3.80 18.55 -29.61
CA SER A 769 3.19 17.89 -30.77
C SER A 769 3.19 18.76 -32.04
N SER A 770 3.15 20.09 -31.89
CA SER A 770 3.15 21.07 -32.96
C SER A 770 4.41 21.95 -33.03
N ARG A 771 5.39 21.79 -32.11
CA ARG A 771 6.55 22.68 -31.93
C ARG A 771 7.86 21.91 -31.84
N CYS A 772 8.47 21.64 -33.00
CA CYS A 772 9.67 20.79 -33.10
C CYS A 772 10.99 21.44 -32.65
N ASP A 773 10.99 22.75 -32.38
CA ASP A 773 12.17 23.53 -31.95
C ASP A 773 12.49 23.39 -30.46
N TYR A 774 11.62 22.70 -29.72
CA TYR A 774 11.73 22.47 -28.28
C TYR A 774 11.78 20.99 -27.97
N SER A 775 12.37 20.64 -26.85
CA SER A 775 12.41 19.25 -26.37
C SER A 775 12.43 19.20 -24.86
N ILE A 776 11.98 18.06 -24.30
CA ILE A 776 12.17 17.75 -22.89
C ILE A 776 13.67 17.56 -22.64
N VAL A 777 14.20 18.25 -21.63
CA VAL A 777 15.60 18.19 -21.23
C VAL A 777 15.72 17.65 -19.81
N GLY A 778 16.59 16.65 -19.62
CA GLY A 778 16.70 15.92 -18.36
C GLY A 778 15.63 14.83 -18.22
N GLN A 779 15.51 14.31 -17.01
CA GLN A 779 14.51 13.28 -16.67
C GLN A 779 13.30 13.93 -15.98
N GLU A 780 12.17 13.26 -16.03
CA GLU A 780 11.01 13.58 -15.21
C GLU A 780 11.37 13.49 -13.73
N PHE A 781 11.08 14.55 -12.96
CA PHE A 781 11.55 14.66 -11.58
C PHE A 781 10.44 14.52 -10.53
N THR A 782 9.17 14.34 -10.96
CA THR A 782 8.07 13.91 -10.10
C THR A 782 7.32 12.76 -10.76
N ARG A 783 6.63 11.96 -9.95
CA ARG A 783 5.76 10.88 -10.44
C ARG A 783 4.34 11.14 -9.98
N ASN A 784 3.66 11.99 -10.68
CA ASN A 784 2.26 12.34 -10.46
C ASN A 784 1.40 11.75 -11.57
N GLY A 785 0.10 11.76 -11.38
CA GLY A 785 -0.88 11.40 -12.39
C GLY A 785 -2.17 12.18 -12.18
N TRP A 786 -3.05 12.17 -13.16
CA TRP A 786 -4.37 12.79 -13.06
C TRP A 786 -5.43 11.77 -12.68
N GLY A 787 -6.28 12.14 -11.71
CA GLY A 787 -7.40 11.35 -11.24
C GLY A 787 -8.65 12.19 -11.07
N PHE A 788 -9.81 11.54 -11.06
CA PHE A 788 -11.06 12.19 -10.71
C PHE A 788 -11.18 12.30 -9.20
N ALA A 789 -11.63 13.45 -8.71
CA ALA A 789 -11.70 13.74 -7.29
C ALA A 789 -13.13 13.57 -6.75
N PHE A 790 -13.26 12.89 -5.61
CA PHE A 790 -14.52 12.61 -4.91
C PHE A 790 -14.40 12.96 -3.42
N PRO A 791 -15.53 13.18 -2.72
CA PRO A 791 -15.50 13.31 -1.26
C PRO A 791 -14.79 12.12 -0.61
N ARG A 792 -14.23 12.33 0.58
CA ARG A 792 -13.58 11.25 1.32
C ARG A 792 -14.52 10.07 1.56
N ASP A 793 -13.94 8.88 1.49
CA ASP A 793 -14.64 7.61 1.64
C ASP A 793 -15.75 7.37 0.60
N SER A 794 -15.70 8.04 -0.55
CA SER A 794 -16.65 7.83 -1.64
C SER A 794 -16.46 6.45 -2.28
N PRO A 795 -17.46 5.58 -2.23
CA PRO A 795 -17.35 4.26 -2.87
C PRO A 795 -17.27 4.35 -4.40
N LEU A 796 -17.78 5.45 -4.99
CA LEU A 796 -17.67 5.69 -6.43
C LEU A 796 -16.23 5.87 -6.91
N ALA A 797 -15.35 6.43 -6.07
CA ALA A 797 -13.93 6.57 -6.37
C ALA A 797 -13.26 5.20 -6.56
N VAL A 798 -13.66 4.19 -5.78
CA VAL A 798 -13.14 2.82 -5.86
C VAL A 798 -13.67 2.11 -7.12
N ASP A 799 -14.98 2.19 -7.38
CA ASP A 799 -15.58 1.55 -8.54
C ASP A 799 -15.08 2.14 -9.87
N LEU A 800 -14.96 3.47 -9.95
CA LEU A 800 -14.35 4.13 -11.11
C LEU A 800 -12.86 3.83 -11.23
N SER A 801 -12.14 3.63 -10.14
CA SER A 801 -10.74 3.17 -10.21
C SER A 801 -10.63 1.80 -10.89
N THR A 802 -11.54 0.89 -10.55
CA THR A 802 -11.61 -0.44 -11.20
C THR A 802 -11.95 -0.31 -12.68
N ALA A 803 -12.94 0.55 -13.01
CA ALA A 803 -13.32 0.80 -14.41
C ALA A 803 -12.16 1.44 -15.22
N ILE A 804 -11.39 2.35 -14.63
CA ILE A 804 -10.21 2.95 -15.28
C ILE A 804 -9.14 1.89 -15.56
N LEU A 805 -8.90 0.96 -14.62
CA LEU A 805 -7.97 -0.14 -14.82
C LEU A 805 -8.46 -1.07 -15.95
N GLU A 806 -9.74 -1.37 -16.01
CA GLU A 806 -10.34 -2.16 -17.09
C GLU A 806 -10.18 -1.46 -18.44
N LEU A 807 -10.40 -0.12 -18.51
CA LEU A 807 -10.14 0.66 -19.73
C LEU A 807 -8.66 0.64 -20.14
N ALA A 808 -7.75 0.57 -19.17
CA ALA A 808 -6.32 0.48 -19.46
C ALA A 808 -5.94 -0.92 -20.00
N GLU A 809 -6.49 -1.98 -19.41
CA GLU A 809 -6.20 -3.38 -19.76
C GLU A 809 -6.78 -3.76 -21.13
N ASN A 810 -7.98 -3.29 -21.47
CA ASN A 810 -8.61 -3.59 -22.75
C ASN A 810 -8.15 -2.66 -23.90
N GLY A 811 -7.30 -1.67 -23.61
CA GLY A 811 -6.75 -0.73 -24.60
C GLY A 811 -7.66 0.44 -24.99
N ASP A 812 -8.84 0.57 -24.37
CA ASP A 812 -9.75 1.68 -24.65
C ASP A 812 -9.18 3.02 -24.17
N LEU A 813 -8.48 3.02 -23.04
CA LEU A 813 -7.81 4.20 -22.51
C LEU A 813 -6.77 4.75 -23.52
N GLN A 814 -5.98 3.85 -24.13
CA GLN A 814 -5.02 4.21 -25.18
C GLN A 814 -5.71 4.76 -26.43
N ARG A 815 -6.84 4.19 -26.85
CA ARG A 815 -7.64 4.71 -27.98
C ARG A 815 -8.14 6.13 -27.74
N ILE A 816 -8.63 6.40 -26.51
CA ILE A 816 -9.10 7.73 -26.13
C ILE A 816 -7.92 8.71 -26.11
N HIS A 817 -6.76 8.28 -25.56
CA HIS A 817 -5.53 9.05 -25.58
C HIS A 817 -5.11 9.42 -27.00
N ASP A 818 -5.05 8.44 -27.89
CA ASP A 818 -4.66 8.64 -29.30
C ASP A 818 -5.62 9.57 -30.05
N LYS A 819 -6.91 9.47 -29.77
CA LYS A 819 -7.94 10.34 -30.35
C LYS A 819 -7.71 11.82 -30.05
N TRP A 820 -7.26 12.15 -28.83
CA TRP A 820 -7.17 13.54 -28.37
C TRP A 820 -5.77 14.12 -28.37
N LEU A 821 -4.75 13.30 -28.13
CA LEU A 821 -3.39 13.75 -27.84
C LEU A 821 -2.39 13.38 -28.96
N LEU A 822 -2.69 12.41 -29.82
CA LEU A 822 -1.82 12.02 -30.94
C LEU A 822 -1.98 12.98 -32.14
N SER A 823 -1.71 14.27 -31.97
CA SER A 823 -1.60 15.23 -33.06
C SER A 823 -0.16 15.22 -33.58
N SER A 824 0.13 14.38 -34.59
CA SER A 824 1.48 14.03 -35.02
C SER A 824 2.07 14.97 -36.11
N ALA A 825 2.04 16.28 -35.94
CA ALA A 825 2.74 17.16 -36.87
C ALA A 825 4.27 16.99 -36.81
N CYS A 826 4.84 16.72 -35.62
CA CYS A 826 6.29 16.52 -35.46
C CYS A 826 6.73 15.08 -35.59
N LEU A 827 5.89 14.09 -35.26
CA LEU A 827 6.19 12.66 -35.45
C LEU A 827 6.25 12.28 -36.93
N SER A 828 5.42 12.88 -37.79
CA SER A 828 5.48 12.62 -39.24
C SER A 828 6.71 13.23 -39.92
N GLN A 829 7.33 14.29 -39.36
CA GLN A 829 8.62 14.82 -39.77
C GLN A 829 9.80 14.07 -39.19
N GLY A 830 9.68 13.48 -38.01
CA GLY A 830 10.72 12.66 -37.38
C GLY A 830 10.78 11.21 -37.86
N ALA A 831 9.68 10.66 -38.43
CA ALA A 831 9.64 9.32 -39.01
C ALA A 831 10.16 9.24 -40.46
N LYS A 832 10.35 10.36 -41.15
CA LYS A 832 11.36 10.40 -42.20
C LYS A 832 12.71 10.41 -41.48
N LEU A 833 13.26 9.23 -41.27
CA LEU A 833 14.69 9.01 -41.19
C LEU A 833 15.31 9.58 -42.48
N GLU A 834 15.43 10.92 -42.57
CA GLU A 834 16.48 11.50 -43.38
C GLU A 834 17.76 10.99 -42.76
N VAL A 835 18.28 9.95 -43.39
CA VAL A 835 19.65 9.49 -43.12
C VAL A 835 20.48 10.73 -43.39
N ASP A 836 20.92 11.42 -42.35
CA ASP A 836 21.76 12.60 -42.45
C ASP A 836 23.00 12.12 -43.20
N ARG A 837 23.07 12.53 -44.53
CA ARG A 837 24.22 12.21 -45.36
C ARG A 837 25.44 12.81 -44.68
N LEU A 838 26.49 12.05 -44.50
CA LEU A 838 27.76 12.50 -43.94
C LEU A 838 28.24 13.75 -44.64
N ASN A 839 28.17 14.90 -43.99
CA ASN A 839 28.54 16.18 -44.51
C ASN A 839 30.06 16.43 -44.42
N LEU A 840 30.65 17.09 -45.39
CA LEU A 840 32.04 17.49 -45.42
C LEU A 840 32.50 18.22 -44.15
N ARG A 841 31.58 18.92 -43.45
CA ARG A 841 31.84 19.60 -42.18
C ARG A 841 32.34 18.70 -41.07
N SER A 842 31.92 17.44 -41.03
CA SER A 842 32.35 16.45 -40.01
C SER A 842 33.76 15.89 -40.27
N PHE A 843 34.30 15.97 -41.49
CA PHE A 843 35.55 15.42 -41.93
C PHE A 843 36.57 16.47 -42.39
N TRP A 844 36.18 17.73 -42.40
CA TRP A 844 37.04 18.82 -42.84
C TRP A 844 38.40 18.82 -42.13
N GLY A 845 38.43 18.64 -40.80
CA GLY A 845 39.68 18.54 -40.03
C GLY A 845 40.58 17.40 -40.49
N LEU A 846 40.02 16.23 -40.86
CA LEU A 846 40.79 15.09 -41.38
C LEU A 846 41.44 15.47 -42.73
N TYR A 847 40.68 16.05 -43.64
CA TYR A 847 41.22 16.51 -44.93
C TYR A 847 42.24 17.62 -44.77
N LEU A 848 42.09 18.51 -43.79
CA LEU A 848 43.05 19.55 -43.47
C LEU A 848 44.40 18.92 -43.01
N VAL A 849 44.37 17.94 -42.11
CA VAL A 849 45.58 17.24 -41.62
C VAL A 849 46.27 16.54 -42.77
N CYS A 850 45.52 15.85 -43.62
CA CYS A 850 46.04 15.18 -44.80
C CYS A 850 46.67 16.21 -45.81
N GLY A 851 45.99 17.31 -46.10
CA GLY A 851 46.48 18.36 -46.94
C GLY A 851 47.79 19.01 -46.45
N LEU A 852 47.81 19.32 -45.12
CA LEU A 852 49.05 19.83 -44.48
C LEU A 852 50.20 18.84 -44.55
N ALA A 853 49.94 17.56 -44.34
CA ALA A 853 50.99 16.52 -44.47
C ALA A 853 51.50 16.43 -45.88
N CYS A 854 50.64 16.48 -46.93
CA CYS A 854 51.03 16.50 -48.31
C CYS A 854 51.88 17.73 -48.68
N VAL A 855 51.44 18.91 -48.25
CA VAL A 855 52.21 20.16 -48.48
C VAL A 855 53.58 20.12 -47.78
N LEU A 856 53.64 19.63 -46.56
CA LEU A 856 54.90 19.47 -45.82
C LEU A 856 55.85 18.46 -46.50
N ALA A 857 55.35 17.34 -46.99
CA ALA A 857 56.12 16.33 -47.70
C ALA A 857 56.69 16.90 -49.03
N LEU A 858 55.85 17.65 -49.79
CA LEU A 858 56.27 18.34 -50.98
C LEU A 858 57.32 19.43 -50.70
N LEU A 859 57.16 20.19 -49.63
CA LEU A 859 58.11 21.18 -49.20
C LEU A 859 59.47 20.57 -48.83
N ILE A 860 59.41 19.46 -48.06
CA ILE A 860 60.64 18.71 -47.69
C ILE A 860 61.29 18.15 -48.93
N TYR A 861 60.56 17.58 -49.87
CA TYR A 861 60.99 17.07 -51.12
C TYR A 861 61.65 18.20 -51.98
N PHE A 862 60.96 19.33 -52.12
CA PHE A 862 61.46 20.46 -52.81
C PHE A 862 62.77 21.01 -52.21
N ILE A 863 62.83 21.16 -50.90
CA ILE A 863 64.05 21.58 -50.21
C ILE A 863 65.19 20.59 -50.41
N GLN A 864 64.89 19.25 -50.35
CA GLN A 864 65.92 18.24 -50.59
C GLN A 864 66.43 18.27 -52.04
N THR A 865 65.51 18.39 -53.00
CA THR A 865 65.83 18.49 -54.40
C THR A 865 66.61 19.81 -54.76
N MET A 866 66.21 20.93 -54.15
CA MET A 866 66.94 22.17 -54.27
C MET A 866 68.37 22.06 -53.65
N ARG A 867 68.51 21.44 -52.49
CA ARG A 867 69.80 21.15 -51.88
C ARG A 867 70.67 20.20 -52.72
N GLN A 868 70.09 19.22 -53.40
CA GLN A 868 70.78 18.33 -54.33
C GLN A 868 71.15 19.09 -55.61
N TYR A 869 70.29 19.89 -56.17
CA TYR A 869 70.53 20.75 -57.32
C TYR A 869 71.66 21.73 -57.05
N SER A 870 71.65 22.38 -55.86
CA SER A 870 72.66 23.37 -55.44
C SER A 870 74.06 22.69 -55.21
N LYS A 871 74.08 21.37 -54.84
CA LYS A 871 75.31 20.61 -54.63
C LYS A 871 75.85 19.93 -55.91
N HIS A 872 75.02 19.66 -56.91
CA HIS A 872 75.32 18.87 -58.10
C HIS A 872 74.84 19.46 -59.41
N GLY A 873 74.53 20.76 -59.46
CA GLY A 873 74.17 21.46 -60.66
C GLY A 873 75.35 21.50 -61.67
N PRO A 874 75.07 21.45 -62.94
CA PRO A 874 76.17 21.47 -63.93
C PRO A 874 76.92 22.78 -63.92
N GLU A 875 78.26 22.68 -63.69
CA GLU A 875 79.20 23.76 -63.92
C GLU A 875 79.51 23.85 -65.43
N GLU A 876 78.55 24.06 -66.27
CA GLU A 876 78.74 24.50 -67.69
C GLU A 876 77.58 25.36 -68.06
N LEU A 877 77.83 26.68 -68.00
CA LEU A 877 77.40 27.72 -69.00
C LEU A 877 77.67 29.06 -68.45
N GLU A 878 78.99 29.36 -68.25
CA GLU A 878 79.42 30.71 -68.34
C GLU A 878 79.97 30.95 -69.76
N SER A 879 79.13 31.16 -70.70
CA SER A 879 79.35 32.05 -71.90
C SER A 879 78.03 32.20 -72.66
N SER A 880 77.69 33.43 -72.71
CA SER A 880 76.68 34.07 -73.60
C SER A 880 75.32 34.42 -72.89
N GLY A 881 75.24 35.66 -72.64
CA GLY A 881 74.19 36.57 -72.83
C GLY A 881 72.78 36.24 -72.44
N HIS A 882 72.24 37.09 -71.62
CA HIS A 882 70.82 37.43 -71.48
C HIS A 882 69.83 36.33 -71.90
N GLY A 883 69.42 35.52 -70.94
CA GLY A 883 68.27 34.57 -71.16
C GLY A 883 67.40 34.53 -69.92
N SER A 884 66.20 34.91 -70.12
CA SER A 884 64.97 34.85 -69.30
C SER A 884 64.94 33.76 -68.24
N GLY A 885 64.35 34.09 -67.10
CA GLY A 885 64.09 33.17 -65.94
C GLY A 885 63.41 31.80 -66.25
N SER A 886 62.88 31.62 -67.47
CA SER A 886 62.31 30.42 -68.07
C SER A 886 63.34 29.30 -68.30
N SER A 887 64.61 29.60 -68.54
CA SER A 887 65.66 28.60 -68.83
C SER A 887 66.09 27.93 -67.52
N ARG A 888 66.24 28.62 -66.41
CA ARG A 888 66.62 28.03 -65.11
C ARG A 888 65.54 27.09 -64.55
N LEU A 889 64.29 27.43 -64.80
CA LEU A 889 63.14 26.63 -64.37
C LEU A 889 63.08 25.31 -65.18
N ARG A 890 63.39 25.37 -66.46
CA ARG A 890 63.39 24.22 -67.36
C ARG A 890 64.54 23.26 -67.00
N THR A 891 65.72 23.75 -66.65
CA THR A 891 66.84 22.97 -66.18
C THR A 891 66.64 22.33 -64.83
N PHE A 892 65.93 23.03 -63.95
CA PHE A 892 65.50 22.46 -62.68
C PHE A 892 64.43 21.38 -62.81
N LEU A 893 63.43 21.54 -63.71
CA LEU A 893 62.37 20.55 -64.00
C LEU A 893 62.95 19.30 -64.65
N THR A 894 63.98 19.43 -65.56
CA THR A 894 64.68 18.24 -66.12
C THR A 894 65.48 17.53 -65.02
N PHE A 895 66.06 18.23 -64.04
CA PHE A 895 66.73 17.60 -62.92
C PHE A 895 65.78 16.89 -61.96
N VAL A 896 64.57 17.35 -61.81
CA VAL A 896 63.52 16.73 -61.01
C VAL A 896 63.01 15.46 -61.65
N ASP A 897 63.03 15.39 -63.01
CA ASP A 897 62.59 14.20 -63.78
C ASP A 897 63.65 13.11 -63.85
N GLU A 898 64.88 13.38 -63.45
CA GLU A 898 66.00 12.44 -63.46
C GLU A 898 65.94 11.44 -62.27
N LYS A 899 65.97 10.11 -62.52
CA LYS A 899 65.92 9.09 -61.43
C LYS A 899 67.06 9.30 -60.44
N GLU A 900 66.72 9.28 -59.16
CA GLU A 900 67.62 9.48 -58.03
C GLU A 900 68.85 8.52 -58.05
N GLU A 901 68.72 7.31 -58.64
CA GLU A 901 69.77 6.37 -58.84
C GLU A 901 70.86 6.85 -59.84
N ILE A 902 70.46 7.60 -60.86
CA ILE A 902 71.35 8.15 -61.84
C ILE A 902 72.15 9.30 -61.23
N VAL A 903 71.55 10.17 -60.41
CA VAL A 903 72.18 11.25 -59.65
C VAL A 903 73.16 10.65 -58.64
N LYS A 904 72.85 9.59 -57.91
CA LYS A 904 73.72 8.92 -56.98
C LYS A 904 74.87 8.15 -57.68
N SER A 905 74.70 7.63 -58.89
CA SER A 905 75.72 6.94 -59.71
C SER A 905 76.71 7.95 -60.24
N ARG A 906 76.28 9.15 -60.68
CA ARG A 906 77.21 10.27 -61.07
C ARG A 906 78.03 10.76 -59.86
N SER A 907 77.46 10.79 -58.65
CA SER A 907 78.17 11.09 -57.43
C SER A 907 79.18 10.06 -57.00
N LYS A 908 78.93 8.75 -57.23
CA LYS A 908 79.90 7.68 -56.95
C LYS A 908 81.05 7.61 -58.01
N ARG A 909 80.78 7.96 -59.26
CA ARG A 909 81.76 8.03 -60.26
C ARG A 909 82.83 9.09 -60.04
N LYS A 910 82.43 10.32 -59.56
CA LYS A 910 83.36 11.37 -59.12
C LYS A 910 84.18 11.00 -57.87
N LYS A 911 83.75 10.06 -57.03
CA LYS A 911 84.50 9.61 -55.81
C LYS A 911 85.36 8.43 -56.10
N MET A 912 85.34 7.74 -57.27
CA MET A 912 86.15 6.61 -57.71
C MET A 912 87.32 6.91 -58.62
N GLU A 913 87.50 8.16 -59.06
CA GLU A 913 88.73 8.54 -59.74
C GLU A 913 89.90 8.86 -58.83
N GLY A 914 89.75 8.60 -57.52
CA GLY A 914 90.72 8.87 -56.42
C GLY A 914 91.41 7.62 -55.81
N ILE A 915 91.03 6.40 -56.08
CA ILE A 915 91.71 5.26 -55.48
C ILE A 915 91.60 4.07 -56.48
N SER A 916 92.76 3.82 -57.14
CA SER A 916 93.04 2.61 -57.95
C SER A 916 93.42 1.44 -57.04
N TYR A 917 93.23 0.20 -57.65
CA TYR A 917 93.83 -1.08 -57.30
C TYR A 917 93.18 -2.12 -56.42
N ARG A 918 92.92 -3.22 -57.06
CA ARG A 918 93.01 -4.63 -56.71
C ARG A 918 91.66 -5.29 -56.37
N SER A 919 91.25 -6.21 -57.05
CA SER A 919 91.51 -7.38 -57.81
C SER A 919 90.53 -8.50 -57.43
N THR A 920 89.98 -9.13 -58.58
CA THR A 920 89.60 -10.53 -58.73
C THR A 920 88.55 -11.17 -57.83
N SER A 921 87.63 -11.77 -58.34
CA SER A 921 87.21 -12.84 -59.16
C SER A 921 85.98 -13.56 -58.64
N GLU A 922 85.24 -13.96 -59.46
CA GLU A 922 84.56 -15.23 -59.84
C GLU A 922 83.14 -15.45 -59.36
N VAL A 923 82.36 -15.64 -60.36
CA VAL A 923 81.48 -16.80 -60.76
C VAL A 923 80.21 -16.94 -59.85
N GLY A 924 79.13 -17.12 -60.33
CA GLY A 924 78.50 -17.44 -61.57
C GLY A 924 76.97 -17.80 -61.29
N SER A 925 76.27 -17.87 -62.34
CA SER A 925 74.98 -18.61 -62.58
C SER A 925 73.75 -18.23 -61.88
N SER A 926 72.80 -17.62 -62.55
CA SER A 926 71.80 -17.99 -63.51
C SER A 926 70.68 -18.88 -63.07
N ILE A 927 69.52 -18.44 -63.54
CA ILE A 927 68.21 -19.16 -63.89
C ILE A 927 67.01 -18.55 -63.18
N THR A 928 66.34 -17.71 -63.89
CA THR A 928 65.21 -17.76 -64.82
C THR A 928 63.91 -18.53 -64.38
N PHE A 929 62.84 -17.93 -64.84
CA PHE A 929 61.49 -18.46 -65.11
C PHE A 929 60.47 -18.31 -63.96
N ASN A 930 59.28 -17.94 -64.15
CA ASN A 930 58.24 -17.49 -65.16
C ASN A 930 56.99 -17.23 -64.39
N LYS A 931 56.27 -16.19 -64.68
CA LYS A 931 55.02 -16.07 -65.38
C LYS A 931 53.92 -17.11 -65.13
N ALA A 932 52.79 -16.73 -64.63
CA ALA A 932 51.54 -16.73 -65.42
C ALA A 932 50.33 -16.59 -64.51
N TYR A 933 49.49 -15.65 -64.88
CA TYR A 933 48.03 -15.81 -65.23
C TYR A 933 47.16 -16.64 -64.27
N SER A 934 45.95 -16.20 -63.85
CA SER A 934 44.73 -15.89 -64.60
C SER A 934 43.64 -15.60 -63.58
N GLN A 935 42.86 -14.57 -63.57
CA GLN A 935 41.56 -14.38 -64.18
C GLN A 935 40.44 -15.37 -63.82
N ALA A 936 39.32 -14.79 -63.54
CA ALA A 936 37.94 -15.28 -63.69
C ALA A 936 37.36 -15.93 -62.37
N SER A 937 36.19 -15.78 -61.98
CA SER A 937 34.96 -15.15 -62.46
C SER A 937 33.89 -15.28 -61.38
N LEU A 938 33.07 -14.29 -61.27
CA LEU A 938 31.60 -14.32 -61.30
C LEU A 938 30.88 -15.64 -60.99
N ASN A 939 29.96 -15.56 -60.08
CA ASN A 939 28.49 -15.70 -60.14
C ASN A 939 27.96 -16.08 -58.77
N ARG A 940 27.01 -15.31 -58.22
CA ARG A 940 25.54 -15.54 -58.31
C ARG A 940 25.03 -16.72 -57.45
N ILE A 941 24.18 -16.47 -56.55
CA ILE A 941 22.73 -16.71 -56.49
C ILE A 941 22.30 -16.65 -55.03
N ASP A 942 21.46 -15.74 -54.74
CA ASP A 942 20.05 -15.72 -54.35
C ASP A 942 19.55 -16.68 -53.25
N SER A 943 18.83 -16.02 -52.42
CA SER A 943 17.55 -16.44 -51.79
C SER A 943 17.66 -17.45 -50.64
N VAL A 944 17.00 -17.26 -49.61
CA VAL A 944 15.61 -17.37 -49.24
C VAL A 944 15.48 -17.32 -47.73
N ASN A 945 14.63 -16.47 -47.28
CA ASN A 945 13.58 -16.56 -46.26
C ASN A 945 13.74 -17.34 -44.96
N GLU A 946 13.18 -16.62 -43.97
CA GLU A 946 12.26 -17.08 -42.89
C GLU A 946 12.87 -17.90 -41.74
N ILE A 947 12.93 -17.33 -40.62
CA ILE A 947 11.85 -17.29 -39.58
C ILE A 947 12.11 -16.10 -38.66
#